data_3049f8bdc3c8e2afa50a7790faeac11f
#
_entry.id   3049f8bdc3c8e2afa50a7790faeac11f
#
_cell.length_a   1.000
_cell.length_b   1.000
_cell.length_c   1.000
_cell.angle_alpha   90.00
_cell.angle_beta   90.00
_cell.angle_gamma   90.00
#
_symmetry.space_group_name_H-M   'P 1'
#
loop_
_entity.id
_entity.type
_entity.pdbx_description
1 polymer ?
#
loop_
_entity_poly.entity_id
_entity_poly.type
_entity_poly.pdbx_seq_one_letter_code
_entity_poly.pdbx_strand_id
1 'polypeptide(L)'
;GIEDAACKLLIEEYTLKGGERLKAKIEVTDEKQRPYAKLCKLMAFRVLTDGATPKEQKAVRCYDLTSKIENGKLIWKAPKGEWRLIAAFVGKTFQKVKRAAPGGEGYVMNHFSAKAVSNYLNRFERAFAGKATDGSAGTPTEYPHNFFNDSYEVYGADWTDDLFEQFARRRGYKLEHFLPDFLSKDRTETTRRIISDYRETLAELLQENFTRQWTDWAHKHGSRTRNQAHGSPGNLIDLYATVDVPECEGFGLSDFGIRGLRKDSLTRPNDSDLSMLKYASSAAHIAGKPFTTSETFTWLTEHFRTSLSQCKPDMDLMFISGVNHMYFHGTTYSPAEAAWPGWKFYASIDMSPTNNIWRDAPAFFDYVTRCQSFLQMGQPDNDFLVYLPVYDMWDELDGRLLLFDIHKMSKRAPRFIEAVHRIYSAGYDMDYISDNFIRNAMCQDGKILTSGGVSYKALVVPGARLMPADVLEKLLRLADEGATIVFLEQYPEDVPGLNTLEGRRTEFNKALAQIKEREGKGHILFGTDYARTLAATDAVPEEMKTTFGLSSIRRSHPEGHHYFISALKTEDTENWIPLAVQARSAMLYNPMNGTSGKARLRQNNDRTEVFLQLASGESVILKTFANQEVSAPEYGYWTPVVQNDVKKTSPVTYSFTGKWGFRFVEASPAVAATPDSVSLGSWTEIPAEGTKNVMGVACYATTFTLKSPADVEEWMLDLGDVRESARVRINGQAVATLIAVPYRCLVGKYLRPGVNTLEVEVTNLPANRIADMLSLIHISEPTRPRLI
;
A
#
# COMPACT_ATOMS: atom_id res chain seq x y z
N GLY A 1 -12.31 24.34 -15.43
CA GLY A 1 -11.63 25.27 -16.33
C GLY A 1 -10.22 25.58 -15.87
N ILE A 2 -9.47 26.40 -16.63
CA ILE A 2 -8.08 26.78 -16.27
C ILE A 2 -8.03 27.56 -14.95
N GLU A 3 -9.09 28.25 -14.55
CA GLU A 3 -9.14 28.99 -13.29
C GLU A 3 -8.99 28.08 -12.08
N ASP A 4 -9.64 26.90 -12.10
CA ASP A 4 -9.59 25.91 -11.04
C ASP A 4 -8.39 24.95 -11.18
N ALA A 5 -7.53 25.15 -12.17
CA ALA A 5 -6.40 24.28 -12.42
C ALA A 5 -5.29 24.39 -11.36
N ALA A 6 -4.56 23.30 -11.17
CA ALA A 6 -3.42 23.19 -10.25
C ALA A 6 -2.42 24.32 -10.46
N CYS A 7 -1.98 24.90 -9.34
CA CYS A 7 -1.18 26.11 -9.31
C CYS A 7 0.27 25.84 -8.87
N LYS A 8 1.14 26.75 -9.27
CA LYS A 8 2.55 26.80 -8.86
C LYS A 8 3.00 28.20 -8.54
N LEU A 9 4.01 28.32 -7.68
CA LEU A 9 4.67 29.59 -7.40
C LEU A 9 5.59 29.98 -8.54
N LEU A 10 5.43 31.23 -9.01
CA LEU A 10 6.35 31.87 -9.96
C LEU A 10 7.00 33.06 -9.28
N ILE A 11 8.30 33.26 -9.52
CA ILE A 11 9.09 34.30 -8.89
C ILE A 11 9.77 35.15 -9.97
N GLU A 12 9.62 36.48 -9.83
CA GLU A 12 10.42 37.46 -10.58
C GLU A 12 11.21 38.30 -9.59
N GLU A 13 12.45 38.57 -9.93
CA GLU A 13 13.36 39.30 -9.05
C GLU A 13 13.91 40.54 -9.75
N TYR A 14 14.05 41.62 -8.98
CA TYR A 14 14.61 42.88 -9.43
C TYR A 14 15.58 43.42 -8.37
N THR A 15 16.56 44.21 -8.79
CA THR A 15 17.51 44.87 -7.89
C THR A 15 17.44 46.35 -8.08
N LEU A 16 17.45 47.11 -6.99
CA LEU A 16 17.49 48.58 -6.98
C LEU A 16 18.52 49.12 -6.01
N LYS A 17 19.19 50.17 -6.40
CA LYS A 17 20.01 50.98 -5.50
C LYS A 17 19.22 52.12 -4.90
N GLY A 18 19.70 52.63 -3.76
CA GLY A 18 19.05 53.78 -3.09
C GLY A 18 18.87 54.95 -4.00
N GLY A 19 17.65 55.48 -4.06
CA GLY A 19 17.28 56.59 -4.97
C GLY A 19 16.69 56.15 -6.30
N GLU A 20 16.83 54.90 -6.69
CA GLU A 20 16.32 54.37 -7.96
C GLU A 20 14.82 54.04 -7.89
N ARG A 21 14.18 53.99 -9.05
CA ARG A 21 12.84 53.43 -9.29
C ARG A 21 12.91 52.35 -10.32
N LEU A 22 12.11 51.31 -10.13
CA LEU A 22 12.02 50.22 -11.11
C LEU A 22 11.34 50.73 -12.39
N LYS A 23 12.02 50.52 -13.53
CA LYS A 23 11.54 50.91 -14.86
C LYS A 23 10.71 49.78 -15.50
N ALA A 24 11.04 48.54 -15.19
CA ALA A 24 10.35 47.37 -15.71
C ALA A 24 8.92 47.27 -15.13
N LYS A 25 8.03 46.63 -15.89
CA LYS A 25 6.73 46.21 -15.37
C LYS A 25 6.91 45.04 -14.43
N ILE A 26 6.01 44.93 -13.46
CA ILE A 26 5.89 43.76 -12.57
C ILE A 26 5.00 42.77 -13.28
N GLU A 27 5.60 41.86 -14.02
CA GLU A 27 4.91 40.80 -14.76
C GLU A 27 5.83 39.57 -14.88
N VAL A 28 5.26 38.38 -15.11
CA VAL A 28 6.05 37.16 -15.27
C VAL A 28 6.74 37.12 -16.62
N THR A 29 7.98 36.66 -16.63
CA THR A 29 8.80 36.53 -17.84
C THR A 29 8.28 35.43 -18.75
N ASP A 30 7.73 34.34 -18.19
CA ASP A 30 7.15 33.22 -18.94
C ASP A 30 5.88 33.68 -19.66
N GLU A 31 5.95 33.77 -21.00
CA GLU A 31 4.84 34.23 -21.86
C GLU A 31 3.62 33.33 -21.77
N LYS A 32 3.78 32.01 -21.54
CA LYS A 32 2.66 31.08 -21.41
C LYS A 32 1.92 31.29 -20.07
N GLN A 33 2.63 31.72 -19.06
CA GLN A 33 2.05 31.99 -17.75
C GLN A 33 1.41 33.38 -17.68
N ARG A 34 1.90 34.37 -18.45
CA ARG A 34 1.51 35.77 -18.36
C ARG A 34 0.00 36.01 -18.37
N PRO A 35 -0.83 35.34 -19.20
CA PRO A 35 -2.28 35.55 -19.19
C PRO A 35 -2.98 35.02 -17.93
N TYR A 36 -2.36 34.13 -17.18
CA TYR A 36 -2.94 33.40 -16.05
C TYR A 36 -2.29 33.73 -14.72
N ALA A 37 -1.10 34.31 -14.74
CA ALA A 37 -0.35 34.65 -13.55
C ALA A 37 -1.00 35.81 -12.79
N LYS A 38 -1.21 35.64 -11.50
CA LYS A 38 -1.71 36.67 -10.60
C LYS A 38 -0.64 37.03 -9.58
N LEU A 39 -0.35 38.30 -9.42
CA LEU A 39 0.55 38.77 -8.37
C LEU A 39 -0.08 38.53 -6.99
N CYS A 40 0.63 37.79 -6.14
CA CYS A 40 0.25 37.59 -4.73
C CYS A 40 0.92 38.64 -3.82
N LYS A 41 2.24 38.81 -3.99
CA LYS A 41 3.06 39.71 -3.18
C LYS A 41 4.21 40.31 -3.99
N LEU A 42 4.52 41.57 -3.71
CA LEU A 42 5.78 42.21 -4.09
C LEU A 42 6.47 42.70 -2.81
N MET A 43 7.60 42.06 -2.49
CA MET A 43 8.39 42.36 -1.30
C MET A 43 9.73 42.96 -1.69
N ALA A 44 10.16 44.03 -0.98
CA ALA A 44 11.50 44.57 -1.11
C ALA A 44 12.33 44.22 0.13
N PHE A 45 13.46 43.58 -0.06
CA PHE A 45 14.38 43.21 1.01
C PHE A 45 15.67 44.02 0.92
N ARG A 46 16.11 44.55 2.04
CA ARG A 46 17.40 45.26 2.12
C ARG A 46 18.53 44.24 2.09
N VAL A 47 19.43 44.38 1.14
CA VAL A 47 20.64 43.60 1.08
C VAL A 47 21.62 44.17 2.12
N LEU A 48 22.00 43.32 3.09
CA LEU A 48 23.01 43.65 4.09
C LEU A 48 24.38 43.20 3.56
N THR A 49 25.35 44.08 3.59
CA THR A 49 26.75 43.77 3.28
C THR A 49 27.41 43.10 4.49
N ASP A 50 28.45 42.30 4.23
CA ASP A 50 29.29 41.75 5.29
C ASP A 50 29.90 42.91 6.11
N GLY A 51 29.72 42.83 7.46
CA GLY A 51 30.14 43.86 8.39
C GLY A 51 29.08 44.92 8.72
N ALA A 52 27.81 44.70 8.33
CA ALA A 52 26.72 45.61 8.72
C ALA A 52 26.65 45.84 10.25
N THR A 53 26.50 47.12 10.65
CA THR A 53 26.48 47.53 12.05
C THR A 53 25.23 46.99 12.75
N PRO A 54 25.18 46.81 14.10
CA PRO A 54 24.02 46.40 14.85
C PRO A 54 22.79 47.28 14.60
N LYS A 55 23.00 48.58 14.31
CA LYS A 55 21.94 49.55 13.97
C LYS A 55 21.34 49.25 12.60
N GLU A 56 22.15 48.89 11.61
CA GLU A 56 21.70 48.48 10.26
C GLU A 56 21.02 47.11 10.28
N GLN A 57 21.47 46.18 11.11
CA GLN A 57 20.81 44.92 11.32
C GLN A 57 19.44 45.03 12.00
N LYS A 58 19.21 46.07 12.82
CA LYS A 58 17.93 46.39 13.47
C LYS A 58 16.98 47.21 12.60
N ALA A 59 17.45 47.81 11.48
CA ALA A 59 16.60 48.55 10.56
C ALA A 59 15.57 47.66 9.87
N VAL A 60 14.53 48.32 9.31
CA VAL A 60 13.50 47.60 8.53
C VAL A 60 14.14 46.80 7.41
N ARG A 61 13.97 45.50 7.46
CA ARG A 61 14.59 44.55 6.53
C ARG A 61 13.76 44.31 5.29
N CYS A 62 12.44 44.56 5.32
CA CYS A 62 11.56 44.38 4.18
C CYS A 62 10.38 45.37 4.17
N TYR A 63 9.87 45.63 2.98
CA TYR A 63 8.63 46.34 2.73
C TYR A 63 7.69 45.51 1.88
N ASP A 64 6.41 45.48 2.23
CA ASP A 64 5.34 44.98 1.32
C ASP A 64 4.99 46.13 0.36
N LEU A 65 5.28 45.96 -0.90
CA LEU A 65 5.04 46.95 -1.97
C LEU A 65 3.86 46.57 -2.87
N THR A 66 3.11 45.52 -2.53
CA THR A 66 2.01 44.98 -3.35
C THR A 66 0.98 46.07 -3.70
N SER A 67 0.63 46.93 -2.73
CA SER A 67 -0.30 48.04 -2.93
C SER A 67 0.29 49.27 -3.64
N LYS A 68 1.59 49.23 -3.97
CA LYS A 68 2.28 50.32 -4.66
C LYS A 68 2.40 50.10 -6.17
N ILE A 69 1.66 49.15 -6.71
CA ILE A 69 1.65 48.82 -8.12
C ILE A 69 0.41 49.45 -8.77
N GLU A 70 0.65 50.28 -9.78
CA GLU A 70 -0.39 50.93 -10.61
C GLU A 70 -0.15 50.61 -12.08
N ASN A 71 -1.11 50.03 -12.75
CA ASN A 71 -1.02 49.62 -14.17
C ASN A 71 0.24 48.78 -14.47
N GLY A 72 0.61 47.87 -13.56
CA GLY A 72 1.77 47.02 -13.68
C GLY A 72 3.12 47.70 -13.39
N LYS A 73 3.12 48.95 -12.98
CA LYS A 73 4.36 49.69 -12.64
C LYS A 73 4.43 49.97 -11.14
N LEU A 74 5.63 49.75 -10.59
CA LEU A 74 5.90 50.05 -9.18
C LEU A 74 6.08 51.54 -8.92
N ILE A 75 5.19 52.12 -8.11
CA ILE A 75 5.27 53.51 -7.67
C ILE A 75 5.99 53.57 -6.31
N TRP A 76 7.29 53.34 -6.36
CA TRP A 76 8.14 53.35 -5.18
C TRP A 76 9.58 53.77 -5.55
N LYS A 77 10.21 54.54 -4.67
CA LYS A 77 11.60 54.91 -4.77
C LYS A 77 12.40 54.22 -3.68
N ALA A 78 13.43 53.48 -4.03
CA ALA A 78 14.22 52.71 -3.09
C ALA A 78 14.89 53.62 -2.04
N PRO A 79 14.74 53.36 -0.72
CA PRO A 79 15.51 54.03 0.31
C PRO A 79 17.03 53.83 0.15
N LYS A 80 17.86 54.54 0.92
CA LYS A 80 19.30 54.33 0.91
C LYS A 80 19.70 52.89 1.16
N GLY A 81 20.59 52.34 0.36
CA GLY A 81 21.07 50.94 0.40
C GLY A 81 20.76 50.19 -0.88
N GLU A 82 21.04 48.89 -0.89
CA GLU A 82 20.68 48.01 -1.99
C GLU A 82 19.44 47.21 -1.60
N TRP A 83 18.57 46.97 -2.58
CA TRP A 83 17.28 46.29 -2.39
C TRP A 83 17.07 45.21 -3.42
N ARG A 84 16.74 43.99 -2.93
CA ARG A 84 16.27 42.90 -3.76
C ARG A 84 14.74 42.89 -3.67
N LEU A 85 14.07 43.02 -4.80
CA LEU A 85 12.62 42.95 -4.91
C LEU A 85 12.25 41.54 -5.39
N ILE A 86 11.33 40.91 -4.70
CA ILE A 86 10.81 39.60 -5.04
C ILE A 86 9.32 39.74 -5.29
N ALA A 87 8.91 39.47 -6.52
CA ALA A 87 7.51 39.40 -6.92
C ALA A 87 7.07 37.93 -6.97
N ALA A 88 6.16 37.56 -6.10
CA ALA A 88 5.59 36.22 -6.03
C ALA A 88 4.23 36.20 -6.74
N PHE A 89 4.12 35.36 -7.77
CA PHE A 89 2.89 35.16 -8.52
C PHE A 89 2.40 33.72 -8.35
N VAL A 90 1.08 33.55 -8.38
CA VAL A 90 0.49 32.24 -8.63
C VAL A 90 0.31 32.04 -10.12
N GLY A 91 0.90 30.96 -10.65
CA GLY A 91 0.75 30.51 -12.02
C GLY A 91 0.06 29.16 -12.09
N LYS A 92 -0.01 28.60 -13.29
CA LYS A 92 -0.64 27.30 -13.54
C LYS A 92 0.38 26.23 -13.89
N THR A 93 0.14 24.99 -13.48
CA THR A 93 1.00 23.86 -13.88
C THR A 93 0.78 23.46 -15.32
N PHE A 94 -0.40 23.75 -15.87
CA PHE A 94 -0.89 23.28 -17.16
C PHE A 94 -0.94 21.76 -17.31
N GLN A 95 -0.79 21.03 -16.22
CA GLN A 95 -0.93 19.59 -16.25
C GLN A 95 -2.36 19.21 -16.62
N LYS A 96 -2.49 18.35 -17.61
CA LYS A 96 -3.77 17.76 -18.01
C LYS A 96 -3.96 16.41 -17.33
N VAL A 97 -5.22 16.03 -17.18
CA VAL A 97 -5.59 14.69 -16.77
C VAL A 97 -5.07 13.69 -17.81
N LYS A 98 -4.35 12.67 -17.34
CA LYS A 98 -3.85 11.61 -18.20
C LYS A 98 -5.00 10.72 -18.67
N ARG A 99 -4.96 10.30 -19.93
CA ARG A 99 -5.88 9.32 -20.50
C ARG A 99 -7.36 9.63 -20.24
N ALA A 100 -7.70 10.92 -20.26
CA ALA A 100 -9.09 11.32 -20.18
C ALA A 100 -9.91 10.67 -21.32
N ALA A 101 -11.12 10.26 -21.00
CA ALA A 101 -12.06 9.82 -22.02
C ALA A 101 -12.33 10.95 -23.04
N PRO A 102 -12.63 10.65 -24.31
CA PRO A 102 -12.99 11.67 -25.30
C PRO A 102 -14.11 12.58 -24.78
N GLY A 103 -13.87 13.90 -24.82
CA GLY A 103 -14.77 14.91 -24.26
C GLY A 103 -14.61 15.15 -22.74
N GLY A 104 -13.77 14.36 -22.06
CA GLY A 104 -13.44 14.52 -20.65
C GLY A 104 -12.08 15.22 -20.40
N GLU A 105 -11.43 15.74 -21.46
CA GLU A 105 -10.14 16.40 -21.35
C GLU A 105 -10.24 17.66 -20.48
N GLY A 106 -9.25 17.83 -19.62
CA GLY A 106 -9.20 18.98 -18.73
C GLY A 106 -7.87 19.11 -18.00
N TYR A 107 -7.76 20.22 -17.28
CA TYR A 107 -6.62 20.45 -16.40
C TYR A 107 -6.83 19.74 -15.06
N VAL A 108 -5.73 19.26 -14.48
CA VAL A 108 -5.71 18.79 -13.10
C VAL A 108 -6.16 19.92 -12.18
N MET A 109 -7.07 19.62 -11.27
CA MET A 109 -7.66 20.56 -10.33
C MET A 109 -6.65 21.03 -9.28
N ASN A 110 -6.82 22.23 -8.75
CA ASN A 110 -6.10 22.71 -7.56
C ASN A 110 -6.68 22.09 -6.29
N HIS A 111 -6.03 21.04 -5.79
CA HIS A 111 -6.45 20.31 -4.58
C HIS A 111 -6.26 21.11 -3.29
N PHE A 112 -5.48 22.17 -3.32
CA PHE A 112 -5.31 23.07 -2.16
C PHE A 112 -6.39 24.14 -2.05
N SER A 113 -7.25 24.29 -3.06
CA SER A 113 -8.30 25.31 -3.11
C SER A 113 -9.68 24.71 -2.83
N ALA A 114 -10.26 25.02 -1.69
CA ALA A 114 -11.63 24.61 -1.35
C ALA A 114 -12.65 25.02 -2.43
N LYS A 115 -12.47 26.20 -3.06
CA LYS A 115 -13.33 26.69 -4.14
C LYS A 115 -13.21 25.82 -5.39
N ALA A 116 -12.00 25.47 -5.80
CA ALA A 116 -11.79 24.62 -6.98
C ALA A 116 -12.40 23.23 -6.77
N VAL A 117 -12.22 22.65 -5.57
CA VAL A 117 -12.83 21.36 -5.20
C VAL A 117 -14.35 21.45 -5.21
N SER A 118 -14.94 22.51 -4.59
CA SER A 118 -16.39 22.73 -4.61
C SER A 118 -16.93 22.85 -6.03
N ASN A 119 -16.26 23.61 -6.90
CA ASN A 119 -16.65 23.73 -8.32
C ASN A 119 -16.63 22.38 -9.05
N TYR A 120 -15.65 21.53 -8.74
CA TYR A 120 -15.54 20.21 -9.31
C TYR A 120 -16.68 19.29 -8.83
N LEU A 121 -16.94 19.26 -7.53
CA LEU A 121 -18.01 18.44 -6.93
C LEU A 121 -19.41 18.87 -7.41
N ASN A 122 -19.64 20.16 -7.60
CA ASN A 122 -20.89 20.70 -8.15
C ASN A 122 -21.20 20.17 -9.56
N ARG A 123 -20.21 19.71 -10.33
CA ARG A 123 -20.46 19.06 -11.62
C ARG A 123 -21.13 17.69 -11.43
N PHE A 124 -20.71 16.93 -10.45
CA PHE A 124 -21.33 15.66 -10.09
C PHE A 124 -22.75 15.88 -9.55
N GLU A 125 -22.95 16.86 -8.68
CA GLU A 125 -24.29 17.19 -8.18
C GLU A 125 -25.27 17.49 -9.34
N ARG A 126 -24.84 18.29 -10.33
CA ARG A 126 -25.66 18.56 -11.51
C ARG A 126 -25.92 17.31 -12.33
N ALA A 127 -24.91 16.50 -12.57
CA ALA A 127 -25.04 15.28 -13.34
C ALA A 127 -26.03 14.29 -12.70
N PHE A 128 -25.88 14.04 -11.41
CA PHE A 128 -26.80 13.15 -10.67
C PHE A 128 -28.21 13.72 -10.54
N ALA A 129 -28.36 15.06 -10.48
CA ALA A 129 -29.67 15.72 -10.52
C ALA A 129 -30.31 15.75 -11.92
N GLY A 130 -29.69 15.14 -12.92
CA GLY A 130 -30.20 15.15 -14.30
C GLY A 130 -30.11 16.51 -14.98
N LYS A 131 -29.13 17.35 -14.62
CA LYS A 131 -28.89 18.66 -15.24
C LYS A 131 -27.65 18.61 -16.13
N ALA A 132 -27.87 18.57 -17.43
CA ALA A 132 -26.76 18.63 -18.39
C ALA A 132 -26.06 19.98 -18.38
N THR A 133 -24.80 20.00 -18.84
CA THR A 133 -23.96 21.23 -18.88
C THR A 133 -24.48 22.30 -19.81
N ASP A 134 -25.27 21.93 -20.80
CA ASP A 134 -25.94 22.83 -21.77
C ASP A 134 -27.29 23.37 -21.26
N GLY A 135 -27.68 23.01 -20.03
CA GLY A 135 -28.95 23.44 -19.42
C GLY A 135 -30.16 22.58 -19.75
N SER A 136 -30.01 21.52 -20.61
CA SER A 136 -31.10 20.58 -20.87
C SER A 136 -31.39 19.72 -19.64
N ALA A 137 -32.65 19.26 -19.49
CA ALA A 137 -33.08 18.37 -18.44
C ALA A 137 -32.77 16.90 -18.81
N GLY A 138 -32.00 16.21 -18.01
CA GLY A 138 -31.80 14.78 -18.05
C GLY A 138 -32.61 14.06 -16.98
N THR A 139 -32.44 12.74 -16.89
CA THR A 139 -33.07 11.93 -15.85
C THR A 139 -32.15 11.94 -14.60
N PRO A 140 -32.66 12.28 -13.40
CA PRO A 140 -31.89 12.10 -12.17
C PRO A 140 -31.46 10.65 -11.98
N THR A 141 -30.26 10.44 -11.51
CA THR A 141 -29.70 9.12 -11.20
C THR A 141 -29.32 9.05 -9.73
N GLU A 142 -29.32 7.84 -9.18
CA GLU A 142 -28.86 7.61 -7.82
C GLU A 142 -27.35 7.83 -7.72
N TYR A 143 -26.90 8.30 -6.55
CA TYR A 143 -25.49 8.41 -6.25
C TYR A 143 -24.87 7.01 -6.10
N PRO A 144 -23.62 6.81 -6.55
CA PRO A 144 -22.92 5.54 -6.35
C PRO A 144 -22.68 5.28 -4.87
N HIS A 145 -22.61 4.01 -4.49
CA HIS A 145 -22.33 3.62 -3.11
C HIS A 145 -20.98 4.15 -2.62
N ASN A 146 -19.96 4.14 -3.48
CA ASN A 146 -18.63 4.67 -3.20
C ASN A 146 -18.12 5.56 -4.34
N PHE A 147 -17.40 6.61 -3.98
CA PHE A 147 -16.54 7.37 -4.87
C PHE A 147 -15.09 6.97 -4.64
N PHE A 148 -14.35 6.78 -5.71
CA PHE A 148 -12.94 6.44 -5.69
C PHE A 148 -12.07 7.60 -6.18
N ASN A 149 -10.98 7.87 -5.48
CA ASN A 149 -9.90 8.71 -5.94
C ASN A 149 -8.59 7.91 -5.94
N ASP A 150 -7.98 7.83 -7.10
CA ASP A 150 -6.73 7.16 -7.37
C ASP A 150 -5.53 7.89 -6.75
N SER A 151 -4.34 7.32 -6.84
CA SER A 151 -3.10 7.89 -6.31
C SER A 151 -2.88 9.33 -6.79
N TYR A 152 -2.25 10.12 -5.93
CA TYR A 152 -2.01 11.53 -6.21
C TYR A 152 -0.92 11.70 -7.26
N GLU A 153 -1.30 12.05 -8.48
CA GLU A 153 -0.39 12.27 -9.62
C GLU A 153 -0.37 13.73 -10.07
N VAL A 154 -0.35 14.67 -9.13
CA VAL A 154 -0.30 16.11 -9.43
C VAL A 154 1.13 16.62 -9.28
N TYR A 155 1.77 16.90 -10.40
CA TYR A 155 3.19 17.27 -10.43
C TYR A 155 3.40 18.79 -10.51
N GLY A 156 4.31 19.28 -9.66
CA GLY A 156 4.68 20.68 -9.63
C GLY A 156 3.58 21.64 -9.12
N ALA A 157 2.51 21.10 -8.54
CA ALA A 157 1.51 21.89 -7.83
C ALA A 157 2.02 22.17 -6.41
N ASP A 158 2.55 23.36 -6.23
CA ASP A 158 3.20 23.78 -4.99
C ASP A 158 2.63 25.07 -4.39
N TRP A 159 1.49 25.54 -4.92
CA TRP A 159 0.91 26.81 -4.52
C TRP A 159 -0.62 26.88 -4.68
N THR A 160 -1.24 27.86 -4.00
CA THR A 160 -2.64 28.24 -4.20
C THR A 160 -2.78 29.76 -4.01
N ASP A 161 -3.89 30.34 -4.48
CA ASP A 161 -4.10 31.80 -4.50
C ASP A 161 -3.92 32.47 -3.12
N ASP A 162 -4.35 31.81 -2.06
CA ASP A 162 -4.38 32.32 -0.68
C ASP A 162 -3.30 31.71 0.23
N LEU A 163 -2.23 31.14 -0.34
CA LEU A 163 -1.24 30.42 0.47
C LEU A 163 -0.56 31.29 1.53
N PHE A 164 -0.24 32.56 1.24
CA PHE A 164 0.35 33.46 2.23
C PHE A 164 -0.53 33.67 3.45
N GLU A 165 -1.83 33.84 3.22
CA GLU A 165 -2.84 34.00 4.28
C GLU A 165 -3.02 32.69 5.08
N GLN A 166 -3.09 31.56 4.39
CA GLN A 166 -3.21 30.23 5.00
C GLN A 166 -1.98 29.91 5.85
N PHE A 167 -0.80 30.17 5.32
CA PHE A 167 0.46 29.99 6.05
C PHE A 167 0.51 30.86 7.30
N ALA A 168 0.25 32.16 7.16
CA ALA A 168 0.29 33.08 8.30
C ALA A 168 -0.68 32.66 9.41
N ARG A 169 -1.90 32.26 9.04
CA ARG A 169 -2.93 31.81 10.00
C ARG A 169 -2.50 30.52 10.73
N ARG A 170 -1.88 29.59 10.02
CA ARG A 170 -1.55 28.25 10.55
C ARG A 170 -0.21 28.24 11.28
N ARG A 171 0.77 28.94 10.74
CA ARG A 171 2.15 28.93 11.27
C ARG A 171 2.43 30.09 12.22
N GLY A 172 1.55 31.10 12.28
CA GLY A 172 1.66 32.22 13.21
C GLY A 172 2.69 33.30 12.82
N TYR A 173 3.24 33.24 11.60
CA TYR A 173 4.12 34.26 11.04
C TYR A 173 3.93 34.37 9.53
N LYS A 174 4.44 35.45 8.92
CA LYS A 174 4.23 35.75 7.50
C LYS A 174 5.35 35.20 6.64
N LEU A 175 5.03 34.22 5.76
CA LEU A 175 6.01 33.63 4.85
C LEU A 175 6.65 34.67 3.93
N GLU A 176 5.87 35.68 3.51
CA GLU A 176 6.36 36.73 2.61
C GLU A 176 7.54 37.53 3.21
N HIS A 177 7.67 37.60 4.54
CA HIS A 177 8.83 38.22 5.19
C HIS A 177 10.11 37.42 5.11
N PHE A 178 10.03 36.15 4.75
CA PHE A 178 11.12 35.18 4.68
C PHE A 178 11.36 34.65 3.26
N LEU A 179 10.84 35.34 2.23
CA LEU A 179 11.01 34.90 0.84
C LEU A 179 12.48 34.65 0.44
N PRO A 180 13.46 35.49 0.83
CA PRO A 180 14.86 35.19 0.54
C PRO A 180 15.34 33.85 1.09
N ASP A 181 14.97 33.51 2.32
CA ASP A 181 15.28 32.23 2.97
C ASP A 181 14.51 31.08 2.32
N PHE A 182 13.22 31.26 2.09
CA PHE A 182 12.35 30.26 1.46
C PHE A 182 12.80 29.88 0.05
N LEU A 183 13.35 30.83 -0.70
CA LEU A 183 13.86 30.63 -2.06
C LEU A 183 15.34 30.26 -2.10
N SER A 184 16.05 30.33 -0.98
CA SER A 184 17.46 30.03 -0.89
C SER A 184 17.78 28.58 -1.24
N LYS A 185 18.88 28.36 -1.93
CA LYS A 185 19.47 27.04 -2.11
C LYS A 185 20.28 26.61 -0.88
N ASP A 186 20.71 27.56 -0.06
CA ASP A 186 21.43 27.30 1.17
C ASP A 186 20.45 26.83 2.24
N ARG A 187 20.62 25.60 2.69
CA ARG A 187 19.73 24.97 3.66
C ARG A 187 20.17 25.24 5.10
N THR A 188 20.15 26.52 5.49
CA THR A 188 20.34 26.93 6.89
C THR A 188 19.25 26.35 7.78
N GLU A 189 19.44 26.38 9.10
CA GLU A 189 18.39 25.95 10.04
C GLU A 189 17.09 26.72 9.81
N THR A 190 17.17 28.05 9.63
CA THR A 190 16.01 28.90 9.34
C THR A 190 15.28 28.46 8.07
N THR A 191 16.03 28.26 6.96
CA THR A 191 15.46 27.82 5.70
C THR A 191 14.74 26.47 5.83
N ARG A 192 15.35 25.50 6.49
CA ARG A 192 14.76 24.17 6.68
C ARG A 192 13.45 24.24 7.49
N ARG A 193 13.43 25.04 8.55
CA ARG A 193 12.26 25.23 9.40
C ARG A 193 11.11 25.89 8.65
N ILE A 194 11.39 26.90 7.83
CA ILE A 194 10.40 27.55 6.98
C ILE A 194 9.83 26.58 5.94
N ILE A 195 10.68 25.77 5.31
CA ILE A 195 10.27 24.77 4.33
C ILE A 195 9.42 23.68 5.00
N SER A 196 9.78 23.24 6.21
CA SER A 196 8.98 22.30 6.98
C SER A 196 7.58 22.88 7.29
N ASP A 197 7.50 24.10 7.76
CA ASP A 197 6.23 24.81 8.00
C ASP A 197 5.38 24.96 6.74
N TYR A 198 6.03 25.24 5.60
CA TYR A 198 5.36 25.31 4.31
C TYR A 198 4.80 23.95 3.87
N ARG A 199 5.58 22.88 3.99
CA ARG A 199 5.15 21.50 3.65
C ARG A 199 3.99 21.06 4.54
N GLU A 200 4.04 21.35 5.82
CA GLU A 200 2.94 21.10 6.75
C GLU A 200 1.68 21.88 6.36
N THR A 201 1.84 23.12 5.93
CA THR A 201 0.71 23.95 5.45
C THR A 201 0.05 23.32 4.22
N LEU A 202 0.84 22.86 3.26
CA LEU A 202 0.29 22.16 2.07
C LEU A 202 -0.42 20.85 2.46
N ALA A 203 0.14 20.09 3.40
CA ALA A 203 -0.46 18.86 3.90
C ALA A 203 -1.84 19.10 4.52
N GLU A 204 -1.95 20.13 5.38
CA GLU A 204 -3.21 20.51 6.01
C GLU A 204 -4.24 21.01 4.98
N LEU A 205 -3.81 21.83 4.01
CA LEU A 205 -4.68 22.31 2.95
C LEU A 205 -5.21 21.16 2.08
N LEU A 206 -4.37 20.19 1.73
CA LEU A 206 -4.80 19.02 0.98
C LEU A 206 -5.84 18.21 1.76
N GLN A 207 -5.58 17.97 3.04
CA GLN A 207 -6.50 17.22 3.90
C GLN A 207 -7.84 17.92 4.06
N GLU A 208 -7.83 19.21 4.35
CA GLU A 208 -9.06 19.97 4.65
C GLU A 208 -9.84 20.30 3.38
N ASN A 209 -9.17 20.85 2.37
CA ASN A 209 -9.82 21.43 1.20
C ASN A 209 -10.17 20.39 0.13
N PHE A 210 -9.44 19.24 0.09
CA PHE A 210 -9.76 18.16 -0.84
C PHE A 210 -10.30 16.93 -0.13
N THR A 211 -9.50 16.24 0.67
CA THR A 211 -9.87 14.91 1.16
C THR A 211 -11.10 14.96 2.07
N ARG A 212 -11.12 15.87 3.03
CA ARG A 212 -12.26 16.04 3.95
C ARG A 212 -13.48 16.61 3.24
N GLN A 213 -13.30 17.67 2.47
CA GLN A 213 -14.42 18.32 1.75
C GLN A 213 -15.10 17.33 0.79
N TRP A 214 -14.34 16.52 0.09
CA TRP A 214 -14.87 15.46 -0.78
C TRP A 214 -15.59 14.37 0.00
N THR A 215 -15.02 13.94 1.14
CA THR A 215 -15.63 12.90 1.99
C THR A 215 -16.94 13.41 2.60
N ASP A 216 -16.96 14.65 3.13
CA ASP A 216 -18.18 15.26 3.68
C ASP A 216 -19.25 15.43 2.60
N TRP A 217 -18.86 15.82 1.39
CA TRP A 217 -19.77 15.89 0.25
C TRP A 217 -20.35 14.51 -0.10
N ALA A 218 -19.54 13.48 -0.14
CA ALA A 218 -20.01 12.12 -0.40
C ALA A 218 -21.01 11.65 0.68
N HIS A 219 -20.69 11.88 1.96
CA HIS A 219 -21.57 11.54 3.08
C HIS A 219 -22.92 12.26 3.00
N LYS A 220 -22.94 13.53 2.60
CA LYS A 220 -24.17 14.29 2.38
C LYS A 220 -25.11 13.62 1.38
N HIS A 221 -24.57 12.86 0.45
CA HIS A 221 -25.31 12.13 -0.59
C HIS A 221 -25.50 10.62 -0.27
N GLY A 222 -25.16 10.19 0.95
CA GLY A 222 -25.28 8.79 1.37
C GLY A 222 -24.22 7.85 0.79
N SER A 223 -23.18 8.43 0.18
CA SER A 223 -22.05 7.71 -0.41
C SER A 223 -20.87 7.64 0.55
N ARG A 224 -19.93 6.75 0.25
CA ARG A 224 -18.63 6.63 0.94
C ARG A 224 -17.50 7.05 0.03
N THR A 225 -16.30 7.22 0.60
CA THR A 225 -15.09 7.53 -0.15
C THR A 225 -14.04 6.45 0.01
N ARG A 226 -13.36 6.12 -1.09
CA ARG A 226 -12.20 5.25 -1.16
C ARG A 226 -11.05 6.02 -1.80
N ASN A 227 -9.87 6.02 -1.18
CA ASN A 227 -8.77 6.87 -1.62
C ASN A 227 -7.40 6.21 -1.48
N GLN A 228 -6.57 6.41 -2.48
CA GLN A 228 -5.13 6.21 -2.44
C GLN A 228 -4.46 7.55 -2.12
N ALA A 229 -3.87 7.66 -0.92
CA ALA A 229 -3.26 8.92 -0.47
C ALA A 229 -1.77 9.05 -0.86
N HIS A 230 -1.12 7.94 -1.21
CA HIS A 230 0.31 7.97 -1.59
C HIS A 230 0.58 8.81 -2.83
N GLY A 231 1.80 9.31 -2.95
CA GLY A 231 2.20 10.27 -3.96
C GLY A 231 1.84 11.72 -3.61
N SER A 232 1.06 11.98 -2.56
CA SER A 232 0.63 13.31 -2.15
C SER A 232 1.65 14.04 -1.27
N PRO A 233 1.54 15.37 -1.10
CA PRO A 233 2.41 16.12 -0.18
C PRO A 233 1.99 16.03 1.29
N GLY A 234 0.92 15.30 1.63
CA GLY A 234 0.34 15.26 2.97
C GLY A 234 0.88 14.13 3.85
N ASN A 235 0.59 14.18 5.15
CA ASN A 235 0.81 13.05 6.05
C ASN A 235 -0.11 11.90 5.63
N LEU A 236 0.48 10.78 5.19
CA LEU A 236 -0.29 9.66 4.63
C LEU A 236 -1.27 9.06 5.64
N ILE A 237 -0.90 8.97 6.93
CA ILE A 237 -1.79 8.41 7.96
C ILE A 237 -3.04 9.28 8.12
N ASP A 238 -2.87 10.60 8.21
CA ASP A 238 -3.99 11.53 8.37
C ASP A 238 -4.89 11.56 7.14
N LEU A 239 -4.31 11.51 5.95
CA LEU A 239 -5.07 11.50 4.69
C LEU A 239 -5.87 10.21 4.52
N TYR A 240 -5.23 9.05 4.72
CA TYR A 240 -5.91 7.76 4.69
C TYR A 240 -7.01 7.65 5.75
N ALA A 241 -6.77 8.17 6.96
CA ALA A 241 -7.76 8.14 8.03
C ALA A 241 -8.96 9.06 7.78
N THR A 242 -8.85 10.04 6.89
CA THR A 242 -9.93 10.99 6.59
C THR A 242 -11.03 10.36 5.74
N VAL A 243 -10.72 9.41 4.86
CA VAL A 243 -11.70 8.74 3.99
C VAL A 243 -12.31 7.51 4.66
N ASP A 244 -13.42 7.00 4.11
CA ASP A 244 -14.08 5.80 4.67
C ASP A 244 -13.28 4.53 4.46
N VAL A 245 -12.64 4.41 3.30
CA VAL A 245 -11.91 3.21 2.88
C VAL A 245 -10.51 3.61 2.39
N PRO A 246 -9.50 3.50 3.24
CA PRO A 246 -8.11 3.64 2.83
C PRO A 246 -7.71 2.54 1.86
N GLU A 247 -6.99 2.92 0.80
CA GLU A 247 -6.51 1.98 -0.23
C GLU A 247 -5.01 2.10 -0.45
N CYS A 248 -4.29 0.98 -0.34
CA CYS A 248 -2.90 0.88 -0.79
C CYS A 248 -2.82 0.35 -2.23
N GLU A 249 -1.63 0.24 -2.77
CA GLU A 249 -1.37 -0.27 -4.12
C GLU A 249 -0.14 -1.18 -4.11
N GLY A 250 -0.17 -2.25 -4.92
CA GLY A 250 0.95 -3.16 -5.14
C GLY A 250 1.51 -3.01 -6.55
N PHE A 251 2.82 -2.80 -6.68
CA PHE A 251 3.46 -2.33 -7.91
C PHE A 251 4.24 -3.36 -8.70
N GLY A 252 4.46 -4.55 -8.18
CA GLY A 252 5.24 -5.55 -8.90
C GLY A 252 5.24 -6.93 -8.27
N LEU A 253 5.83 -7.87 -9.00
CA LEU A 253 6.04 -9.24 -8.55
C LEU A 253 7.14 -9.30 -7.50
N SER A 254 6.84 -9.85 -6.32
CA SER A 254 7.81 -10.07 -5.27
C SER A 254 8.47 -11.45 -5.38
N ASP A 255 9.73 -11.57 -4.97
CA ASP A 255 10.43 -12.86 -4.86
C ASP A 255 10.39 -13.35 -3.41
N PHE A 256 9.50 -14.29 -3.14
CA PHE A 256 9.35 -14.89 -1.81
C PHE A 256 10.23 -16.14 -1.59
N GLY A 257 10.97 -16.57 -2.58
CA GLY A 257 11.73 -17.82 -2.50
C GLY A 257 10.87 -19.08 -2.45
N ILE A 258 9.60 -19.03 -2.84
CA ILE A 258 8.68 -20.16 -2.81
C ILE A 258 9.13 -21.24 -3.77
N ARG A 259 9.21 -22.50 -3.27
CA ARG A 259 9.65 -23.64 -4.04
C ARG A 259 8.67 -23.96 -5.17
N GLY A 260 9.20 -24.09 -6.39
CA GLY A 260 8.41 -24.44 -7.58
C GLY A 260 7.65 -23.27 -8.19
N LEU A 261 7.65 -22.09 -7.55
CA LEU A 261 7.06 -20.89 -8.13
C LEU A 261 7.89 -20.40 -9.31
N ARG A 262 7.23 -20.17 -10.45
CA ARG A 262 7.91 -19.62 -11.64
C ARG A 262 8.38 -18.19 -11.37
N LYS A 263 9.67 -17.94 -11.61
CA LYS A 263 10.25 -16.59 -11.56
C LYS A 263 10.18 -15.94 -12.93
N ASP A 264 9.75 -14.72 -12.97
CA ASP A 264 9.82 -13.85 -14.13
C ASP A 264 11.09 -13.01 -14.10
N SER A 265 11.59 -12.57 -15.26
CA SER A 265 12.74 -11.66 -15.36
C SER A 265 12.52 -10.31 -14.69
N LEU A 266 11.25 -9.91 -14.50
CA LEU A 266 10.84 -8.69 -13.82
C LEU A 266 10.53 -8.89 -12.33
N THR A 267 10.61 -10.14 -11.82
CA THR A 267 10.45 -10.41 -10.39
C THR A 267 11.59 -9.78 -9.60
N ARG A 268 11.27 -9.03 -8.56
CA ARG A 268 12.24 -8.31 -7.72
C ARG A 268 12.02 -8.65 -6.26
N PRO A 269 13.10 -8.78 -5.45
CA PRO A 269 12.96 -8.87 -4.00
C PRO A 269 12.31 -7.58 -3.45
N ASN A 270 11.29 -7.73 -2.62
CA ASN A 270 10.64 -6.64 -1.89
C ASN A 270 10.10 -5.51 -2.77
N ASP A 271 9.62 -5.80 -3.97
CA ASP A 271 9.01 -4.78 -4.83
C ASP A 271 7.67 -4.29 -4.25
N SER A 272 6.91 -5.18 -3.60
CA SER A 272 5.79 -4.83 -2.71
C SER A 272 6.17 -5.21 -1.28
N ASP A 273 6.53 -4.24 -0.48
CA ASP A 273 7.05 -4.42 0.87
C ASP A 273 5.98 -4.16 1.93
N LEU A 274 5.99 -4.94 3.02
CA LEU A 274 5.08 -4.77 4.15
C LEU A 274 5.03 -3.32 4.64
N SER A 275 6.19 -2.65 4.74
CA SER A 275 6.28 -1.27 5.25
C SER A 275 5.56 -0.26 4.37
N MET A 276 5.48 -0.51 3.06
CA MET A 276 4.76 0.32 2.10
C MET A 276 3.25 0.08 2.16
N LEU A 277 2.85 -1.17 2.30
CA LEU A 277 1.43 -1.58 2.24
C LEU A 277 0.66 -1.21 3.51
N LYS A 278 1.34 -1.10 4.65
CA LYS A 278 0.72 -0.85 5.96
C LYS A 278 0.24 0.58 6.21
N TYR A 279 0.52 1.56 5.38
CA TYR A 279 0.01 2.93 5.61
C TYR A 279 -1.52 2.98 5.62
N ALA A 280 -2.16 2.35 4.64
CA ALA A 280 -3.62 2.32 4.53
C ALA A 280 -4.26 1.52 5.67
N SER A 281 -3.75 0.32 5.96
CA SER A 281 -4.29 -0.53 7.04
C SER A 281 -4.08 0.09 8.42
N SER A 282 -2.92 0.69 8.66
CA SER A 282 -2.64 1.41 9.92
C SER A 282 -3.64 2.53 10.15
N ALA A 283 -3.87 3.37 9.13
CA ALA A 283 -4.83 4.46 9.22
C ALA A 283 -6.27 3.95 9.45
N ALA A 284 -6.66 2.87 8.75
CA ALA A 284 -7.96 2.24 8.97
C ALA A 284 -8.11 1.73 10.41
N HIS A 285 -7.12 1.02 10.91
CA HIS A 285 -7.12 0.44 12.25
C HIS A 285 -7.21 1.51 13.33
N ILE A 286 -6.29 2.48 13.34
CA ILE A 286 -6.27 3.53 14.37
C ILE A 286 -7.49 4.45 14.34
N ALA A 287 -8.15 4.56 13.17
CA ALA A 287 -9.39 5.33 13.01
C ALA A 287 -10.66 4.48 13.18
N GLY A 288 -10.55 3.18 13.48
CA GLY A 288 -11.68 2.28 13.68
C GLY A 288 -12.50 1.98 12.42
N LYS A 289 -11.87 2.03 11.24
CA LYS A 289 -12.53 1.74 9.97
C LYS A 289 -12.51 0.25 9.65
N PRO A 290 -13.61 -0.32 9.14
CA PRO A 290 -13.72 -1.77 8.95
C PRO A 290 -12.95 -2.30 7.75
N PHE A 291 -12.68 -1.46 6.74
CA PHE A 291 -12.09 -1.88 5.48
C PHE A 291 -10.78 -1.20 5.19
N THR A 292 -9.83 -2.00 4.73
CA THR A 292 -8.64 -1.56 4.02
C THR A 292 -8.64 -2.25 2.67
N THR A 293 -8.56 -1.46 1.60
CA THR A 293 -8.51 -1.99 0.24
C THR A 293 -7.13 -1.91 -0.37
N SER A 294 -6.95 -2.59 -1.48
CA SER A 294 -5.77 -2.42 -2.33
C SER A 294 -6.15 -2.41 -3.79
N GLU A 295 -5.49 -1.57 -4.57
CA GLU A 295 -5.34 -1.78 -6.00
C GLU A 295 -4.27 -2.84 -6.18
N THR A 296 -4.66 -4.02 -6.65
CA THR A 296 -3.86 -5.22 -6.60
C THR A 296 -3.49 -5.66 -8.01
N PHE A 297 -2.20 -5.95 -8.24
CA PHE A 297 -1.65 -6.40 -9.51
C PHE A 297 -1.49 -5.30 -10.58
N THR A 298 -1.27 -4.06 -10.20
CA THR A 298 -0.83 -2.98 -11.09
C THR A 298 0.64 -3.18 -11.45
N TRP A 299 0.94 -4.29 -12.11
CA TRP A 299 2.30 -4.70 -12.38
C TRP A 299 2.78 -4.26 -13.76
N LEU A 300 4.00 -3.78 -13.84
CA LEU A 300 4.66 -3.40 -15.10
C LEU A 300 5.40 -4.59 -15.70
N THR A 301 4.77 -5.75 -15.67
CA THR A 301 5.25 -6.99 -16.30
C THR A 301 4.72 -7.11 -17.72
N GLU A 302 5.17 -8.14 -18.46
CA GLU A 302 4.64 -8.40 -19.78
C GLU A 302 3.21 -8.93 -19.73
N HIS A 303 2.37 -8.41 -20.61
CA HIS A 303 0.99 -8.84 -20.76
C HIS A 303 0.86 -10.34 -21.02
N PHE A 304 -0.16 -10.97 -20.44
CA PHE A 304 -0.49 -12.40 -20.61
C PHE A 304 0.61 -13.39 -20.17
N ARG A 305 1.56 -12.91 -19.34
CA ARG A 305 2.68 -13.73 -18.88
C ARG A 305 2.58 -14.10 -17.39
N THR A 306 1.67 -13.49 -16.65
CA THR A 306 1.48 -13.72 -15.21
C THR A 306 0.44 -14.81 -14.98
N SER A 307 0.76 -15.78 -14.11
CA SER A 307 -0.12 -16.87 -13.69
C SER A 307 -0.84 -16.56 -12.38
N LEU A 308 -1.93 -17.26 -12.09
CA LEU A 308 -2.60 -17.20 -10.79
C LEU A 308 -1.68 -17.67 -9.66
N SER A 309 -0.76 -18.59 -9.95
CA SER A 309 0.26 -19.04 -9.00
C SER A 309 1.20 -17.94 -8.56
N GLN A 310 1.54 -17.00 -9.44
CA GLN A 310 2.34 -15.83 -9.11
C GLN A 310 1.52 -14.75 -8.38
N CYS A 311 0.23 -14.67 -8.64
CA CYS A 311 -0.67 -13.72 -7.96
C CYS A 311 -0.89 -14.10 -6.47
N LYS A 312 -0.97 -15.39 -6.16
CA LYS A 312 -1.35 -15.87 -4.82
C LYS A 312 -0.43 -15.39 -3.70
N PRO A 313 0.91 -15.49 -3.77
CA PRO A 313 1.78 -15.03 -2.69
C PRO A 313 1.78 -13.51 -2.49
N ASP A 314 1.67 -12.71 -3.55
CA ASP A 314 1.49 -11.25 -3.40
C ASP A 314 0.14 -10.91 -2.77
N MET A 315 -0.92 -11.68 -3.05
CA MET A 315 -2.20 -11.58 -2.36
C MET A 315 -2.05 -11.87 -0.86
N ASP A 316 -1.30 -12.91 -0.49
CA ASP A 316 -1.04 -13.24 0.90
C ASP A 316 -0.29 -12.12 1.63
N LEU A 317 0.67 -11.48 0.96
CA LEU A 317 1.37 -10.31 1.50
C LEU A 317 0.41 -9.14 1.76
N MET A 318 -0.55 -8.90 0.87
CA MET A 318 -1.60 -7.90 1.09
C MET A 318 -2.42 -8.22 2.35
N PHE A 319 -2.84 -9.46 2.52
CA PHE A 319 -3.57 -9.90 3.73
C PHE A 319 -2.75 -9.70 5.00
N ILE A 320 -1.48 -10.10 4.99
CA ILE A 320 -0.56 -9.93 6.12
C ILE A 320 -0.33 -8.44 6.43
N SER A 321 -0.39 -7.58 5.43
CA SER A 321 -0.27 -6.13 5.58
C SER A 321 -1.55 -5.46 6.10
N GLY A 322 -2.63 -6.22 6.33
CA GLY A 322 -3.89 -5.73 6.90
C GLY A 322 -4.95 -5.37 5.87
N VAL A 323 -4.71 -5.61 4.58
CA VAL A 323 -5.73 -5.46 3.54
C VAL A 323 -6.77 -6.56 3.71
N ASN A 324 -8.04 -6.21 3.65
CA ASN A 324 -9.15 -7.15 3.84
C ASN A 324 -10.27 -7.04 2.80
N HIS A 325 -10.06 -6.23 1.77
CA HIS A 325 -10.98 -6.08 0.64
C HIS A 325 -10.21 -5.69 -0.61
N MET A 326 -10.16 -6.58 -1.62
CA MET A 326 -9.30 -6.45 -2.80
C MET A 326 -10.03 -5.87 -4.00
N TYR A 327 -9.31 -5.04 -4.75
CA TYR A 327 -9.67 -4.65 -6.12
C TYR A 327 -8.56 -5.08 -7.05
N PHE A 328 -8.89 -5.87 -8.06
CA PHE A 328 -7.89 -6.34 -9.02
C PHE A 328 -7.68 -5.34 -10.15
N HIS A 329 -6.45 -4.98 -10.39
CA HIS A 329 -6.02 -4.29 -11.59
C HIS A 329 -5.47 -5.35 -12.55
N GLY A 330 -6.05 -5.61 -13.75
CA GLY A 330 -7.39 -5.14 -13.95
C GLY A 330 -7.98 -5.68 -15.25
N THR A 331 -9.18 -5.26 -15.53
CA THR A 331 -9.89 -5.63 -16.75
C THR A 331 -10.07 -4.41 -17.63
N THR A 332 -9.45 -4.41 -18.81
CA THR A 332 -9.66 -3.36 -19.82
C THR A 332 -10.94 -3.65 -20.60
N TYR A 333 -11.79 -2.62 -20.75
CA TYR A 333 -12.92 -2.73 -21.68
C TYR A 333 -12.40 -3.02 -23.08
N SER A 334 -13.05 -3.94 -23.76
CA SER A 334 -12.82 -4.27 -25.16
C SER A 334 -14.14 -4.41 -25.87
N PRO A 335 -14.38 -3.67 -26.97
CA PRO A 335 -15.58 -3.86 -27.76
C PRO A 335 -15.57 -5.22 -28.46
N ALA A 336 -16.76 -5.76 -28.77
CA ALA A 336 -16.91 -7.12 -29.33
C ALA A 336 -16.19 -7.31 -30.66
N GLU A 337 -16.09 -6.23 -31.46
CA GLU A 337 -15.42 -6.21 -32.76
C GLU A 337 -13.88 -6.11 -32.65
N ALA A 338 -13.34 -5.84 -31.47
CA ALA A 338 -11.88 -5.79 -31.30
C ALA A 338 -11.29 -7.21 -31.44
N ALA A 339 -10.35 -7.37 -32.35
CA ALA A 339 -9.65 -8.63 -32.52
C ALA A 339 -8.94 -9.04 -31.23
N TRP A 340 -8.88 -10.34 -30.96
CA TRP A 340 -8.09 -10.86 -29.83
C TRP A 340 -6.63 -10.37 -29.94
N PRO A 341 -6.00 -9.93 -28.87
CA PRO A 341 -6.37 -9.99 -27.45
C PRO A 341 -7.25 -8.84 -26.94
N GLY A 342 -7.78 -7.98 -27.78
CA GLY A 342 -8.59 -6.83 -27.41
C GLY A 342 -7.75 -5.59 -27.03
N TRP A 343 -8.41 -4.57 -26.51
CA TRP A 343 -7.74 -3.37 -26.02
C TRP A 343 -6.96 -3.66 -24.74
N LYS A 344 -5.83 -2.99 -24.57
CA LYS A 344 -4.92 -3.18 -23.47
C LYS A 344 -4.64 -1.88 -22.73
N PHE A 345 -4.41 -1.98 -21.44
CA PHE A 345 -3.83 -0.95 -20.61
C PHE A 345 -2.31 -1.15 -20.57
N TYR A 346 -1.55 -0.16 -20.12
CA TYR A 346 -0.08 -0.27 -20.10
C TYR A 346 0.46 -1.18 -18.98
N ALA A 347 -0.31 -1.36 -17.92
CA ALA A 347 0.05 -2.23 -16.80
C ALA A 347 -0.69 -3.57 -16.91
N SER A 348 -0.05 -4.64 -16.47
CA SER A 348 -0.66 -5.95 -16.29
C SER A 348 -1.18 -6.06 -14.84
N ILE A 349 -1.89 -7.10 -14.46
CA ILE A 349 -2.21 -8.29 -15.22
C ILE A 349 -3.55 -8.11 -15.94
N ASP A 350 -3.73 -8.89 -17.02
CA ASP A 350 -5.01 -8.93 -17.72
C ASP A 350 -5.94 -9.93 -17.04
N MET A 351 -6.65 -9.51 -16.00
CA MET A 351 -7.65 -10.30 -15.30
C MET A 351 -8.98 -10.21 -16.08
N SER A 352 -9.01 -10.79 -17.27
CA SER A 352 -10.10 -10.65 -18.21
C SER A 352 -10.40 -11.95 -18.95
N PRO A 353 -11.63 -12.10 -19.54
CA PRO A 353 -12.01 -13.26 -20.31
C PRO A 353 -11.14 -13.56 -21.54
N THR A 354 -10.36 -12.58 -22.02
CA THR A 354 -9.43 -12.77 -23.13
C THR A 354 -8.12 -13.45 -22.72
N ASN A 355 -7.89 -13.63 -21.42
CA ASN A 355 -6.73 -14.31 -20.84
C ASN A 355 -7.13 -15.72 -20.37
N ASN A 356 -6.31 -16.74 -20.67
CA ASN A 356 -6.58 -18.12 -20.27
C ASN A 356 -6.73 -18.33 -18.77
N ILE A 357 -6.08 -17.51 -17.95
CA ILE A 357 -6.23 -17.60 -16.49
C ILE A 357 -7.67 -17.44 -16.03
N TRP A 358 -8.51 -16.76 -16.83
CA TRP A 358 -9.92 -16.54 -16.53
C TRP A 358 -10.71 -17.83 -16.33
N ARG A 359 -10.34 -18.87 -17.04
CA ARG A 359 -10.98 -20.18 -16.93
C ARG A 359 -10.95 -20.72 -15.49
N ASP A 360 -9.82 -20.52 -14.79
CA ASP A 360 -9.57 -21.05 -13.45
C ASP A 360 -9.56 -19.94 -12.38
N ALA A 361 -9.73 -18.68 -12.78
CA ALA A 361 -9.82 -17.52 -11.88
C ALA A 361 -10.92 -17.65 -10.80
N PRO A 362 -12.10 -18.30 -11.03
CA PRO A 362 -13.07 -18.52 -9.97
C PRO A 362 -12.50 -19.22 -8.73
N ALA A 363 -11.57 -20.18 -8.90
CA ALA A 363 -10.91 -20.82 -7.77
C ALA A 363 -10.03 -19.86 -6.96
N PHE A 364 -9.40 -18.90 -7.64
CA PHE A 364 -8.65 -17.82 -7.00
C PHE A 364 -9.59 -16.82 -6.28
N PHE A 365 -10.69 -16.45 -6.89
CA PHE A 365 -11.68 -15.56 -6.27
C PHE A 365 -12.32 -16.19 -5.04
N ASP A 366 -12.57 -17.50 -5.06
CA ASP A 366 -13.05 -18.26 -3.90
C ASP A 366 -12.03 -18.25 -2.75
N TYR A 367 -10.75 -18.43 -3.09
CA TYR A 367 -9.66 -18.31 -2.11
C TYR A 367 -9.66 -16.93 -1.44
N VAL A 368 -9.71 -15.86 -2.23
CA VAL A 368 -9.73 -14.47 -1.75
C VAL A 368 -10.96 -14.23 -0.88
N THR A 369 -12.13 -14.67 -1.33
CA THR A 369 -13.40 -14.52 -0.61
C THR A 369 -13.35 -15.19 0.76
N ARG A 370 -12.82 -16.41 0.84
CA ARG A 370 -12.67 -17.13 2.12
C ARG A 370 -11.70 -16.39 3.06
N CYS A 371 -10.55 -15.92 2.57
CA CYS A 371 -9.62 -15.13 3.37
C CYS A 371 -10.26 -13.84 3.87
N GLN A 372 -10.90 -13.06 3.00
CA GLN A 372 -11.54 -11.81 3.36
C GLN A 372 -12.66 -12.00 4.39
N SER A 373 -13.42 -13.10 4.32
CA SER A 373 -14.49 -13.37 5.28
C SER A 373 -14.00 -13.44 6.72
N PHE A 374 -12.77 -13.95 6.94
CA PHE A 374 -12.14 -13.94 8.27
C PHE A 374 -11.48 -12.60 8.58
N LEU A 375 -10.79 -11.99 7.63
CA LEU A 375 -10.05 -10.75 7.85
C LEU A 375 -10.94 -9.52 8.06
N GLN A 376 -12.22 -9.60 7.67
CA GLN A 376 -13.22 -8.57 7.94
C GLN A 376 -13.92 -8.76 9.30
N MET A 377 -13.75 -9.92 9.95
CA MET A 377 -14.32 -10.18 11.28
C MET A 377 -13.44 -9.67 12.40
N GLY A 378 -14.07 -9.30 13.52
CA GLY A 378 -13.37 -8.89 14.74
C GLY A 378 -12.66 -7.56 14.61
N GLN A 379 -11.64 -7.38 15.45
CA GLN A 379 -10.85 -6.15 15.53
C GLN A 379 -9.38 -6.42 15.20
N PRO A 380 -8.63 -5.44 14.69
CA PRO A 380 -7.17 -5.54 14.60
C PRO A 380 -6.56 -5.86 15.97
N ASP A 381 -5.53 -6.69 15.97
CA ASP A 381 -4.83 -7.09 17.20
C ASP A 381 -3.30 -7.02 17.00
N ASN A 382 -2.85 -5.88 16.48
CA ASN A 382 -1.43 -5.57 16.37
C ASN A 382 -0.87 -5.13 17.74
N ASP A 383 0.40 -5.40 17.99
CA ASP A 383 1.01 -5.20 19.31
C ASP A 383 1.35 -3.74 19.57
N PHE A 384 1.93 -3.05 18.58
CA PHE A 384 2.51 -1.73 18.73
C PHE A 384 1.95 -0.68 17.78
N LEU A 385 1.96 0.57 18.25
CA LEU A 385 1.91 1.76 17.40
C LEU A 385 3.35 2.22 17.12
N VAL A 386 3.66 2.52 15.86
CA VAL A 386 4.97 3.06 15.48
C VAL A 386 4.78 4.48 14.95
N TYR A 387 5.43 5.43 15.60
CA TYR A 387 5.36 6.84 15.23
C TYR A 387 5.96 7.09 13.84
N LEU A 388 5.18 7.69 12.95
CA LEU A 388 5.64 8.13 11.63
C LEU A 388 6.34 9.49 11.78
N PRO A 389 7.67 9.58 11.59
CA PRO A 389 8.44 10.81 11.83
C PRO A 389 8.30 11.79 10.65
N VAL A 390 7.10 12.30 10.44
CA VAL A 390 6.78 13.16 9.28
C VAL A 390 7.61 14.43 9.26
N TYR A 391 7.95 14.99 10.42
CA TYR A 391 8.74 16.22 10.51
C TYR A 391 10.21 16.03 10.12
N ASP A 392 10.78 14.84 10.35
CA ASP A 392 12.10 14.48 9.83
C ASP A 392 12.10 14.48 8.31
N MET A 393 11.03 13.96 7.71
CA MET A 393 10.86 13.98 6.26
C MET A 393 10.63 15.39 5.71
N TRP A 394 9.83 16.20 6.39
CA TRP A 394 9.62 17.59 5.99
C TRP A 394 10.84 18.48 6.18
N ASP A 395 11.82 18.08 6.98
CA ASP A 395 13.14 18.75 7.13
C ASP A 395 14.14 18.36 6.02
N GLU A 396 13.77 17.46 5.08
CA GLU A 396 14.62 17.08 3.95
C GLU A 396 15.03 18.25 3.05
N LEU A 397 16.23 18.14 2.49
CA LEU A 397 16.88 19.23 1.77
C LEU A 397 16.39 19.40 0.31
N ASP A 398 15.77 18.40 -0.28
CA ASP A 398 15.37 18.40 -1.68
C ASP A 398 14.13 19.26 -1.97
N GLY A 399 14.31 20.28 -2.81
CA GLY A 399 13.22 21.11 -3.33
C GLY A 399 12.36 21.79 -2.27
N ARG A 400 11.28 22.41 -2.69
CA ARG A 400 10.23 22.95 -1.78
C ARG A 400 9.13 21.92 -1.57
N LEU A 401 8.60 21.37 -2.66
CA LEU A 401 7.53 20.38 -2.61
C LEU A 401 8.10 19.00 -2.30
N LEU A 402 7.56 18.36 -1.29
CA LEU A 402 7.84 16.97 -0.95
C LEU A 402 6.59 16.12 -1.18
N LEU A 403 6.70 15.10 -2.03
CA LEU A 403 5.66 14.12 -2.26
C LEU A 403 6.01 12.82 -1.52
N PHE A 404 5.05 12.23 -0.81
CA PHE A 404 5.20 10.95 -0.13
C PHE A 404 5.02 9.80 -1.13
N ASP A 405 6.06 9.58 -1.91
CA ASP A 405 6.20 8.42 -2.78
C ASP A 405 6.64 7.23 -1.93
N ILE A 406 5.76 6.25 -1.75
CA ILE A 406 5.99 5.09 -0.90
C ILE A 406 7.21 4.26 -1.33
N HIS A 407 7.57 4.28 -2.61
CA HIS A 407 8.79 3.64 -3.11
C HIS A 407 10.09 4.34 -2.68
N LYS A 408 10.01 5.59 -2.25
CA LYS A 408 11.17 6.36 -1.80
C LYS A 408 11.30 6.45 -0.28
N MET A 409 10.38 5.86 0.47
CA MET A 409 10.36 5.97 1.93
C MET A 409 11.61 5.38 2.58
N SER A 410 12.19 4.32 2.03
CA SER A 410 13.46 3.77 2.50
C SER A 410 14.63 4.76 2.45
N LYS A 411 14.57 5.74 1.55
CA LYS A 411 15.57 6.83 1.47
C LYS A 411 15.21 8.01 2.36
N ARG A 412 13.92 8.32 2.50
CA ARG A 412 13.42 9.50 3.22
C ARG A 412 13.27 9.29 4.72
N ALA A 413 12.90 8.08 5.13
CA ALA A 413 12.74 7.69 6.53
C ALA A 413 13.42 6.33 6.81
N PRO A 414 14.73 6.18 6.57
CA PRO A 414 15.41 4.88 6.64
C PRO A 414 15.29 4.23 8.02
N ARG A 415 15.39 5.00 9.09
CA ARG A 415 15.25 4.48 10.47
C ARG A 415 13.84 3.96 10.74
N PHE A 416 12.82 4.65 10.22
CA PHE A 416 11.44 4.21 10.35
C PHE A 416 11.20 2.89 9.61
N ILE A 417 11.64 2.78 8.36
CA ILE A 417 11.50 1.54 7.58
C ILE A 417 12.28 0.39 8.21
N GLU A 418 13.49 0.64 8.66
CA GLU A 418 14.30 -0.36 9.38
C GLU A 418 13.60 -0.81 10.67
N ALA A 419 13.04 0.12 11.44
CA ALA A 419 12.30 -0.20 12.65
C ALA A 419 11.10 -1.11 12.38
N VAL A 420 10.31 -0.81 11.34
CA VAL A 420 9.18 -1.65 10.93
C VAL A 420 9.62 -3.08 10.63
N HIS A 421 10.68 -3.25 9.84
CA HIS A 421 11.20 -4.58 9.51
C HIS A 421 11.75 -5.31 10.74
N ARG A 422 12.47 -4.62 11.62
CA ARG A 422 13.03 -5.22 12.84
C ARG A 422 11.96 -5.62 13.84
N ILE A 423 10.92 -4.80 14.03
CA ILE A 423 9.78 -5.12 14.89
C ILE A 423 9.06 -6.37 14.36
N TYR A 424 8.77 -6.41 13.05
CA TYR A 424 8.12 -7.57 12.43
C TYR A 424 8.98 -8.83 12.53
N SER A 425 10.27 -8.74 12.26
CA SER A 425 11.22 -9.85 12.37
C SER A 425 11.43 -10.33 13.81
N ALA A 426 11.19 -9.46 14.81
CA ALA A 426 11.19 -9.83 16.21
C ALA A 426 9.91 -10.55 16.68
N GLY A 427 8.95 -10.75 15.78
CA GLY A 427 7.72 -11.50 16.04
C GLY A 427 6.50 -10.66 16.38
N TYR A 428 6.61 -9.33 16.31
CA TYR A 428 5.51 -8.43 16.65
C TYR A 428 4.83 -7.86 15.39
N ASP A 429 3.59 -7.42 15.56
CA ASP A 429 2.86 -6.65 14.56
C ASP A 429 2.66 -5.19 15.00
N MET A 430 2.50 -4.30 14.03
CA MET A 430 2.36 -2.88 14.31
C MET A 430 1.38 -2.20 13.35
N ASP A 431 0.93 -1.04 13.79
CA ASP A 431 0.31 -0.01 12.96
C ASP A 431 1.06 1.31 13.10
N TYR A 432 0.99 2.17 12.10
CA TYR A 432 1.62 3.49 12.14
C TYR A 432 0.69 4.50 12.78
N ILE A 433 1.26 5.51 13.42
CA ILE A 433 0.50 6.58 14.06
C ILE A 433 1.10 7.95 13.73
N SER A 434 0.23 8.93 13.47
CA SER A 434 0.61 10.32 13.26
C SER A 434 0.54 11.13 14.56
N ASP A 435 1.14 12.31 14.53
CA ASP A 435 1.06 13.29 15.62
C ASP A 435 -0.40 13.61 16.02
N ASN A 436 -1.28 13.76 15.03
CA ASN A 436 -2.69 14.07 15.27
C ASN A 436 -3.40 12.95 16.03
N PHE A 437 -3.12 11.71 15.70
CA PHE A 437 -3.67 10.57 16.43
C PHE A 437 -3.06 10.39 17.81
N ILE A 438 -1.77 10.71 18.00
CA ILE A 438 -1.14 10.71 19.33
C ILE A 438 -1.81 11.73 20.24
N ARG A 439 -2.08 12.95 19.75
CA ARG A 439 -2.77 14.00 20.53
C ARG A 439 -4.12 13.54 21.09
N ASN A 440 -4.82 12.70 20.34
CA ASN A 440 -6.14 12.18 20.67
C ASN A 440 -6.13 10.79 21.32
N ALA A 441 -4.98 10.16 21.48
CA ALA A 441 -4.85 8.88 22.12
C ALA A 441 -5.09 8.98 23.65
N MET A 442 -5.52 7.87 24.26
CA MET A 442 -5.75 7.76 25.70
C MET A 442 -5.03 6.53 26.24
N CYS A 443 -4.80 6.52 27.54
CA CYS A 443 -4.41 5.31 28.26
C CYS A 443 -5.66 4.64 28.84
N GLN A 444 -5.82 3.35 28.56
CA GLN A 444 -6.86 2.51 29.16
C GLN A 444 -6.28 1.15 29.52
N ASP A 445 -6.39 0.76 30.79
CA ASP A 445 -5.88 -0.50 31.30
C ASP A 445 -4.39 -0.77 30.95
N GLY A 446 -3.57 0.28 31.03
CA GLY A 446 -2.14 0.22 30.70
C GLY A 446 -1.82 0.15 29.20
N LYS A 447 -2.82 0.24 28.34
CA LYS A 447 -2.68 0.20 26.89
C LYS A 447 -2.97 1.57 26.27
N ILE A 448 -2.45 1.78 25.07
CA ILE A 448 -2.77 2.95 24.26
C ILE A 448 -4.05 2.71 23.48
N LEU A 449 -5.08 3.47 23.75
CA LEU A 449 -6.36 3.46 23.04
C LEU A 449 -6.38 4.58 22.02
N THR A 450 -6.57 4.26 20.75
CA THR A 450 -6.71 5.25 19.68
C THR A 450 -8.14 5.82 19.65
N SER A 451 -8.33 6.95 18.99
CA SER A 451 -9.66 7.55 18.80
C SER A 451 -10.63 6.64 18.03
N GLY A 452 -10.13 5.67 17.27
CA GLY A 452 -10.92 4.65 16.61
C GLY A 452 -11.34 3.48 17.50
N GLY A 453 -10.94 3.47 18.77
CA GLY A 453 -11.31 2.43 19.74
C GLY A 453 -10.46 1.16 19.68
N VAL A 454 -9.29 1.20 19.06
CA VAL A 454 -8.34 0.07 18.99
C VAL A 454 -7.22 0.27 20.00
N SER A 455 -6.88 -0.80 20.73
CA SER A 455 -5.88 -0.78 21.81
C SER A 455 -4.57 -1.42 21.37
N TYR A 456 -3.46 -0.82 21.83
CA TYR A 456 -2.10 -1.29 21.57
C TYR A 456 -1.31 -1.39 22.87
N LYS A 457 -0.37 -2.34 22.96
CA LYS A 457 0.42 -2.61 24.17
C LYS A 457 1.47 -1.54 24.43
N ALA A 458 2.02 -0.93 23.39
CA ALA A 458 2.96 0.17 23.50
C ALA A 458 2.97 1.07 22.27
N LEU A 459 3.48 2.30 22.43
CA LEU A 459 3.83 3.20 21.35
C LEU A 459 5.34 3.28 21.21
N VAL A 460 5.84 3.02 20.02
CA VAL A 460 7.27 3.00 19.67
C VAL A 460 7.63 4.25 18.86
N VAL A 461 8.63 4.99 19.34
CA VAL A 461 9.26 6.12 18.64
C VAL A 461 10.57 5.65 18.03
N PRO A 462 10.65 5.47 16.69
CA PRO A 462 11.79 4.80 16.03
C PRO A 462 12.88 5.80 15.61
N GLY A 463 13.64 6.31 16.57
CA GLY A 463 14.79 7.19 16.29
C GLY A 463 14.43 8.51 15.60
N ALA A 464 13.22 9.03 15.82
CA ALA A 464 12.79 10.33 15.33
C ALA A 464 13.65 11.46 15.90
N ARG A 465 14.05 12.41 15.05
CA ARG A 465 14.86 13.56 15.43
C ARG A 465 14.00 14.76 15.82
N LEU A 466 12.97 15.04 15.06
CA LEU A 466 12.05 16.15 15.26
C LEU A 466 10.70 15.68 15.76
N MET A 467 10.19 16.29 16.81
CA MET A 467 8.87 16.03 17.36
C MET A 467 8.29 17.33 17.95
N PRO A 468 7.00 17.64 17.70
CA PRO A 468 6.34 18.76 18.39
C PRO A 468 6.38 18.61 19.92
N ALA A 469 6.58 19.71 20.64
CA ALA A 469 6.65 19.72 22.10
C ALA A 469 5.39 19.13 22.76
N ASP A 470 4.22 19.50 22.26
CA ASP A 470 2.93 19.02 22.75
C ASP A 470 2.73 17.51 22.53
N VAL A 471 3.30 16.94 21.47
CA VAL A 471 3.29 15.49 21.22
C VAL A 471 4.19 14.79 22.21
N LEU A 472 5.40 15.31 22.45
CA LEU A 472 6.32 14.75 23.45
C LEU A 472 5.72 14.81 24.87
N GLU A 473 5.09 15.92 25.24
CA GLU A 473 4.34 16.06 26.50
C GLU A 473 3.18 15.07 26.60
N LYS A 474 2.50 14.80 25.48
CA LYS A 474 1.43 13.80 25.43
C LYS A 474 1.96 12.38 25.67
N LEU A 475 3.11 12.02 25.09
CA LEU A 475 3.75 10.74 25.35
C LEU A 475 4.11 10.59 26.82
N LEU A 476 4.64 11.63 27.45
CA LEU A 476 4.94 11.65 28.88
C LEU A 476 3.66 11.43 29.72
N ARG A 477 2.56 12.12 29.40
CA ARG A 477 1.29 11.94 30.12
C ARG A 477 0.73 10.53 29.96
N LEU A 478 0.77 9.96 28.75
CA LEU A 478 0.37 8.58 28.53
C LEU A 478 1.17 7.60 29.39
N ALA A 479 2.47 7.83 29.51
CA ALA A 479 3.34 7.01 30.38
C ALA A 479 3.01 7.19 31.87
N ASP A 480 2.71 8.41 32.32
CA ASP A 480 2.28 8.71 33.69
C ASP A 480 0.92 8.07 34.03
N GLU A 481 0.06 7.88 33.02
CA GLU A 481 -1.23 7.20 33.12
C GLU A 481 -1.09 5.66 33.07
N GLY A 482 0.09 5.13 32.78
CA GLY A 482 0.42 3.70 32.77
C GLY A 482 0.60 3.04 31.40
N ALA A 483 0.55 3.81 30.32
CA ALA A 483 0.82 3.30 28.99
C ALA A 483 2.33 3.18 28.72
N THR A 484 2.76 2.13 28.04
CA THR A 484 4.17 1.92 27.72
C THR A 484 4.58 2.71 26.47
N ILE A 485 5.62 3.54 26.62
CA ILE A 485 6.26 4.29 25.53
C ILE A 485 7.70 3.78 25.37
N VAL A 486 8.05 3.45 24.14
CA VAL A 486 9.36 2.89 23.80
C VAL A 486 10.09 3.82 22.86
N PHE A 487 11.26 4.30 23.24
CA PHE A 487 12.17 5.04 22.37
C PHE A 487 13.26 4.09 21.87
N LEU A 488 13.38 3.97 20.54
CA LEU A 488 14.41 3.13 19.91
C LEU A 488 15.47 4.00 19.25
N GLU A 489 16.73 3.59 19.36
CA GLU A 489 17.93 4.20 18.78
C GLU A 489 18.31 5.55 19.42
N GLN A 490 17.39 6.50 19.50
CA GLN A 490 17.59 7.82 20.07
C GLN A 490 16.28 8.44 20.56
N TYR A 491 16.42 9.40 21.46
CA TYR A 491 15.33 10.33 21.80
C TYR A 491 15.20 11.42 20.73
N PRO A 492 14.01 12.03 20.57
CA PRO A 492 13.87 13.26 19.79
C PRO A 492 14.83 14.35 20.30
N GLU A 493 15.33 15.17 19.39
CA GLU A 493 16.38 16.16 19.67
C GLU A 493 15.84 17.58 19.74
N ASP A 494 14.83 17.92 18.90
CA ASP A 494 14.37 19.29 18.76
C ASP A 494 12.90 19.31 18.25
N VAL A 495 12.31 20.49 18.27
CA VAL A 495 10.98 20.79 17.72
C VAL A 495 11.06 21.18 16.25
N PRO A 496 10.03 20.87 15.41
CA PRO A 496 9.95 21.36 14.03
C PRO A 496 9.49 22.82 13.96
N GLY A 497 9.62 23.46 12.79
CA GLY A 497 9.10 24.77 12.48
C GLY A 497 9.86 25.94 13.11
N LEU A 498 9.48 27.15 12.71
CA LEU A 498 10.21 28.38 13.08
C LEU A 498 9.55 29.24 14.16
N ASN A 499 8.20 29.28 14.18
CA ASN A 499 7.50 30.21 15.05
C ASN A 499 7.75 29.94 16.54
N THR A 500 8.01 30.99 17.34
CA THR A 500 8.24 30.91 18.80
C THR A 500 9.21 29.81 19.22
N LEU A 501 10.26 29.59 18.41
CA LEU A 501 11.19 28.45 18.49
C LEU A 501 11.75 28.25 19.90
N GLU A 502 12.29 29.31 20.52
CA GLU A 502 12.93 29.21 21.83
C GLU A 502 11.94 28.83 22.94
N GLY A 503 10.71 29.33 22.89
CA GLY A 503 9.67 28.92 23.84
C GLY A 503 9.32 27.44 23.70
N ARG A 504 9.11 26.97 22.46
CA ARG A 504 8.80 25.56 22.20
C ARG A 504 9.97 24.62 22.53
N ARG A 505 11.20 25.04 22.30
CA ARG A 505 12.41 24.31 22.75
C ARG A 505 12.45 24.18 24.26
N THR A 506 12.08 25.22 24.99
CA THR A 506 12.05 25.20 26.46
C THR A 506 11.05 24.16 26.96
N GLU A 507 9.84 24.14 26.43
CA GLU A 507 8.80 23.15 26.76
C GLU A 507 9.24 21.75 26.39
N PHE A 508 9.76 21.57 25.18
CA PHE A 508 10.28 20.30 24.68
C PHE A 508 11.40 19.75 25.60
N ASN A 509 12.40 20.56 25.91
CA ASN A 509 13.52 20.14 26.75
C ASN A 509 13.08 19.79 28.18
N LYS A 510 12.07 20.48 28.70
CA LYS A 510 11.47 20.13 29.98
C LYS A 510 10.81 18.75 29.96
N ALA A 511 10.01 18.47 28.93
CA ALA A 511 9.35 17.18 28.76
C ALA A 511 10.39 16.07 28.54
N LEU A 512 11.41 16.31 27.69
CA LEU A 512 12.46 15.35 27.40
C LEU A 512 13.28 15.00 28.65
N ALA A 513 13.60 15.99 29.49
CA ALA A 513 14.31 15.75 30.74
C ALA A 513 13.51 14.83 31.68
N GLN A 514 12.20 15.06 31.80
CA GLN A 514 11.31 14.22 32.60
C GLN A 514 11.19 12.79 32.05
N ILE A 515 11.14 12.63 30.71
CA ILE A 515 11.15 11.33 30.05
C ILE A 515 12.44 10.56 30.39
N LYS A 516 13.59 11.20 30.22
CA LYS A 516 14.90 10.58 30.56
C LYS A 516 15.06 10.23 32.03
N GLU A 517 14.52 11.03 32.93
CA GLU A 517 14.51 10.72 34.37
C GLU A 517 13.68 9.47 34.70
N ARG A 518 12.62 9.20 33.92
CA ARG A 518 11.74 8.02 34.07
C ARG A 518 12.19 6.79 33.30
N GLU A 519 13.26 6.89 32.52
CA GLU A 519 13.81 5.76 31.76
C GLU A 519 14.08 4.56 32.67
N GLY A 520 13.51 3.41 32.33
CA GLY A 520 13.62 2.18 33.08
C GLY A 520 12.94 2.16 34.47
N LYS A 521 12.22 3.21 34.82
CA LYS A 521 11.48 3.36 36.09
C LYS A 521 9.98 3.40 35.88
N GLY A 522 9.41 2.42 35.18
CA GLY A 522 7.97 2.38 34.89
C GLY A 522 7.70 2.11 33.44
N HIS A 523 6.92 2.99 32.79
CA HIS A 523 6.39 2.76 31.43
C HIS A 523 7.20 3.43 30.31
N ILE A 524 8.40 3.96 30.59
CA ILE A 524 9.30 4.52 29.58
C ILE A 524 10.49 3.59 29.40
N LEU A 525 10.61 3.04 28.19
CA LEU A 525 11.70 2.16 27.79
C LEU A 525 12.56 2.86 26.73
N PHE A 526 13.85 2.63 26.81
CA PHE A 526 14.83 3.07 25.82
C PHE A 526 15.79 1.93 25.46
N GLY A 527 16.14 1.80 24.19
CA GLY A 527 17.16 0.83 23.77
C GLY A 527 17.50 0.90 22.30
N THR A 528 18.67 0.33 21.98
CA THR A 528 19.16 0.17 20.60
C THR A 528 19.05 -1.27 20.12
N ASP A 529 18.90 -2.21 21.06
CA ASP A 529 18.58 -3.62 20.78
C ASP A 529 17.05 -3.78 20.75
N TYR A 530 16.48 -3.90 19.56
CA TYR A 530 15.04 -3.99 19.35
C TYR A 530 14.41 -5.18 20.05
N ALA A 531 14.97 -6.37 19.86
CA ALA A 531 14.39 -7.60 20.44
C ALA A 531 14.35 -7.53 21.97
N ARG A 532 15.45 -7.11 22.58
CA ARG A 532 15.55 -6.95 24.03
C ARG A 532 14.63 -5.86 24.56
N THR A 533 14.60 -4.71 23.90
CA THR A 533 13.81 -3.56 24.35
C THR A 533 12.31 -3.85 24.24
N LEU A 534 11.87 -4.45 23.14
CA LEU A 534 10.47 -4.81 22.93
C LEU A 534 10.03 -5.96 23.83
N ALA A 535 10.91 -6.91 24.16
CA ALA A 535 10.64 -7.98 25.11
C ALA A 535 10.43 -7.48 26.56
N ALA A 536 10.81 -6.23 26.87
CA ALA A 536 10.52 -5.60 28.14
C ALA A 536 9.10 -5.01 28.22
N THR A 537 8.34 -5.04 27.15
CA THR A 537 6.91 -4.69 27.10
C THR A 537 6.05 -5.90 27.46
N ASP A 538 4.75 -5.68 27.65
CA ASP A 538 3.77 -6.75 27.86
C ASP A 538 3.40 -7.52 26.57
N ALA A 539 4.01 -7.18 25.44
CA ALA A 539 3.76 -7.87 24.18
C ALA A 539 4.50 -9.22 24.15
N VAL A 540 3.81 -10.23 23.65
CA VAL A 540 4.39 -11.57 23.47
C VAL A 540 4.67 -11.77 21.99
N PRO A 541 5.91 -12.08 21.58
CA PRO A 541 6.24 -12.28 20.17
C PRO A 541 5.63 -13.57 19.64
N GLU A 542 5.20 -13.56 18.39
CA GLU A 542 4.78 -14.74 17.65
C GLU A 542 6.01 -15.52 17.15
N GLU A 543 6.28 -16.65 17.79
CA GLU A 543 7.40 -17.52 17.41
C GLU A 543 7.25 -18.11 16.00
N MET A 544 6.04 -18.17 15.47
CA MET A 544 5.83 -18.58 14.07
C MET A 544 6.60 -17.71 13.08
N LYS A 545 6.81 -16.41 13.39
CA LYS A 545 7.61 -15.51 12.56
C LYS A 545 9.10 -15.67 12.79
N THR A 546 9.53 -15.70 14.05
CA THR A 546 10.95 -15.67 14.44
C THR A 546 11.66 -17.00 14.24
N THR A 547 11.00 -18.10 14.63
CA THR A 547 11.59 -19.45 14.65
C THR A 547 11.23 -20.25 13.40
N PHE A 548 10.00 -20.11 12.94
CA PHE A 548 9.48 -20.94 11.85
C PHE A 548 9.39 -20.22 10.50
N GLY A 549 9.68 -18.90 10.45
CA GLY A 549 9.69 -18.12 9.22
C GLY A 549 8.33 -18.02 8.51
N LEU A 550 7.24 -18.21 9.26
CA LEU A 550 5.88 -18.03 8.77
C LEU A 550 5.49 -16.56 8.84
N SER A 551 4.77 -16.09 7.86
CA SER A 551 4.18 -14.76 7.88
C SER A 551 2.74 -14.82 8.39
N SER A 552 2.33 -13.86 9.20
CA SER A 552 0.99 -13.87 9.78
C SER A 552 0.48 -12.50 10.15
N ILE A 553 -0.84 -12.38 10.22
CA ILE A 553 -1.56 -11.29 10.88
C ILE A 553 -2.61 -11.87 11.83
N ARG A 554 -2.79 -11.23 13.00
CA ARG A 554 -3.74 -11.64 14.03
C ARG A 554 -4.86 -10.62 14.17
N ARG A 555 -6.08 -11.13 14.41
CA ARG A 555 -7.25 -10.33 14.78
C ARG A 555 -7.89 -10.91 16.04
N SER A 556 -8.54 -10.07 16.82
CA SER A 556 -9.32 -10.50 18.00
C SER A 556 -10.80 -10.60 17.68
N HIS A 557 -11.48 -11.52 18.35
CA HIS A 557 -12.94 -11.64 18.34
C HIS A 557 -13.45 -11.98 19.74
N PRO A 558 -14.75 -11.90 20.05
CA PRO A 558 -15.24 -12.07 21.42
C PRO A 558 -14.90 -13.42 22.06
N GLU A 559 -14.67 -14.46 21.26
CA GLU A 559 -14.39 -15.82 21.75
C GLU A 559 -12.89 -16.14 21.81
N GLY A 560 -12.02 -15.32 21.18
CA GLY A 560 -10.59 -15.57 21.09
C GLY A 560 -9.91 -14.76 19.98
N HIS A 561 -9.12 -15.43 19.17
CA HIS A 561 -8.36 -14.78 18.09
C HIS A 561 -8.44 -15.58 16.80
N HIS A 562 -8.17 -14.93 15.67
CA HIS A 562 -7.89 -15.65 14.44
C HIS A 562 -6.69 -15.07 13.73
N TYR A 563 -6.00 -15.96 13.01
CA TYR A 563 -4.78 -15.67 12.28
C TYR A 563 -4.99 -16.03 10.81
N PHE A 564 -4.48 -15.19 9.94
CA PHE A 564 -4.09 -15.61 8.60
C PHE A 564 -2.61 -15.90 8.63
N ILE A 565 -2.21 -17.11 8.23
CA ILE A 565 -0.82 -17.60 8.27
C ILE A 565 -0.43 -18.07 6.86
N SER A 566 0.72 -17.62 6.36
CA SER A 566 1.25 -18.01 5.05
C SER A 566 2.71 -18.42 5.11
N ALA A 567 3.05 -19.47 4.39
CA ALA A 567 4.42 -19.97 4.23
C ALA A 567 5.09 -19.31 3.01
N LEU A 568 5.33 -17.99 3.08
CA LEU A 568 6.03 -17.20 2.06
C LEU A 568 7.55 -17.47 2.14
N LYS A 569 7.95 -18.72 1.97
CA LYS A 569 9.33 -19.20 2.13
C LYS A 569 9.57 -20.52 1.37
N THR A 570 10.80 -20.95 1.30
CA THR A 570 11.21 -22.16 0.57
C THR A 570 10.86 -23.46 1.30
N GLU A 571 11.00 -23.49 2.62
CA GLU A 571 10.87 -24.69 3.43
C GLU A 571 9.41 -24.96 3.81
N ASP A 572 9.06 -26.23 3.87
CA ASP A 572 7.80 -26.68 4.45
C ASP A 572 7.85 -26.54 5.99
N THR A 573 6.70 -26.35 6.57
CA THR A 573 6.52 -26.33 8.04
C THR A 573 5.68 -27.51 8.45
N GLU A 574 6.21 -28.34 9.32
CA GLU A 574 5.52 -29.46 9.98
C GLU A 574 5.97 -29.47 11.44
N ASN A 575 5.27 -28.73 12.28
CA ASN A 575 5.73 -28.53 13.65
C ASN A 575 4.62 -28.07 14.60
N TRP A 576 4.91 -28.18 15.89
CA TRP A 576 4.17 -27.52 16.96
C TRP A 576 4.61 -26.06 17.05
N ILE A 577 3.71 -25.14 16.83
CA ILE A 577 3.97 -23.71 16.76
C ILE A 577 3.41 -23.03 18.01
N PRO A 578 4.26 -22.42 18.86
CA PRO A 578 3.81 -21.63 19.98
C PRO A 578 3.05 -20.38 19.52
N LEU A 579 1.91 -20.10 20.16
CA LEU A 579 1.11 -18.91 19.93
C LEU A 579 1.40 -17.85 21.00
N ALA A 580 1.30 -16.59 20.65
CA ALA A 580 1.35 -15.48 21.61
C ALA A 580 0.08 -15.38 22.47
N VAL A 581 -0.98 -16.09 22.10
CA VAL A 581 -2.28 -16.12 22.81
C VAL A 581 -2.55 -17.49 23.41
N GLN A 582 -3.32 -17.49 24.51
CA GLN A 582 -3.83 -18.74 25.11
C GLN A 582 -5.11 -19.18 24.43
N ALA A 583 -5.28 -20.49 24.25
CA ALA A 583 -6.47 -21.06 23.69
C ALA A 583 -6.79 -22.42 24.32
N ARG A 584 -8.08 -22.67 24.54
CA ARG A 584 -8.59 -23.96 24.97
C ARG A 584 -8.79 -24.92 23.79
N SER A 585 -9.28 -24.39 22.68
CA SER A 585 -9.45 -25.13 21.44
C SER A 585 -9.23 -24.22 20.23
N ALA A 586 -9.06 -24.81 19.04
CA ALA A 586 -8.94 -24.07 17.81
C ALA A 586 -9.46 -24.84 16.61
N MET A 587 -9.76 -24.08 15.52
CA MET A 587 -10.12 -24.59 14.21
C MET A 587 -9.09 -24.14 13.18
N LEU A 588 -8.77 -25.03 12.25
CA LEU A 588 -8.02 -24.69 11.02
C LEU A 588 -8.98 -24.66 9.83
N TYR A 589 -8.76 -23.70 8.95
CA TYR A 589 -9.52 -23.53 7.70
C TYR A 589 -8.50 -23.39 6.56
N ASN A 590 -8.63 -24.25 5.56
CA ASN A 590 -7.83 -24.12 4.34
C ASN A 590 -8.59 -23.25 3.33
N PRO A 591 -8.15 -22.01 3.09
CA PRO A 591 -8.89 -21.12 2.20
C PRO A 591 -8.82 -21.54 0.72
N MET A 592 -7.82 -22.33 0.33
CA MET A 592 -7.65 -22.77 -1.06
C MET A 592 -8.74 -23.78 -1.47
N ASN A 593 -9.08 -24.72 -0.62
CA ASN A 593 -10.03 -25.78 -0.93
C ASN A 593 -11.32 -25.75 -0.09
N GLY A 594 -11.42 -24.84 0.89
CA GLY A 594 -12.58 -24.67 1.75
C GLY A 594 -12.74 -25.73 2.84
N THR A 595 -11.77 -26.62 3.04
CA THR A 595 -11.81 -27.61 4.11
C THR A 595 -11.53 -26.99 5.47
N SER A 596 -12.09 -27.56 6.53
CA SER A 596 -11.87 -27.11 7.89
C SER A 596 -11.93 -28.27 8.87
N GLY A 597 -11.37 -28.09 10.06
CA GLY A 597 -11.41 -29.07 11.12
C GLY A 597 -10.83 -28.55 12.41
N LYS A 598 -11.02 -29.30 13.49
CA LYS A 598 -10.44 -29.01 14.79
C LYS A 598 -8.93 -29.13 14.73
N ALA A 599 -8.23 -28.09 15.13
CA ALA A 599 -6.78 -28.07 15.21
C ALA A 599 -6.28 -28.89 16.40
N ARG A 600 -5.14 -29.52 16.27
CA ARG A 600 -4.42 -30.13 17.40
C ARG A 600 -3.74 -29.06 18.21
N LEU A 601 -4.04 -28.97 19.50
CA LEU A 601 -3.39 -28.09 20.45
C LEU A 601 -2.71 -28.92 21.54
N ARG A 602 -1.64 -28.35 22.09
CA ARG A 602 -1.05 -28.80 23.36
C ARG A 602 -0.64 -27.61 24.21
N GLN A 603 -0.55 -27.81 25.51
CA GLN A 603 0.01 -26.83 26.44
C GLN A 603 1.46 -27.20 26.73
N ASN A 604 2.34 -26.24 26.62
CA ASN A 604 3.78 -26.38 26.86
C ASN A 604 4.32 -25.14 27.59
N ASN A 605 4.74 -25.28 28.86
CA ASN A 605 5.31 -24.20 29.65
C ASN A 605 4.51 -22.89 29.61
N ASP A 606 3.22 -22.93 29.95
CA ASP A 606 2.29 -21.80 29.92
C ASP A 606 1.99 -21.21 28.53
N ARG A 607 2.39 -21.89 27.47
CA ARG A 607 2.02 -21.52 26.08
C ARG A 607 1.12 -22.53 25.44
N THR A 608 0.19 -22.05 24.63
CA THR A 608 -0.59 -22.89 23.72
C THR A 608 0.22 -23.08 22.43
N GLU A 609 0.43 -24.32 22.04
CA GLU A 609 1.03 -24.67 20.75
C GLU A 609 -0.02 -25.31 19.83
N VAL A 610 0.00 -24.93 18.57
CA VAL A 610 -0.83 -25.52 17.51
C VAL A 610 0.06 -26.33 16.57
N PHE A 611 -0.43 -27.50 16.16
CA PHE A 611 0.27 -28.27 15.13
C PHE A 611 -0.13 -27.76 13.75
N LEU A 612 0.88 -27.31 12.96
CA LEU A 612 0.70 -26.85 11.59
C LEU A 612 1.50 -27.70 10.61
N GLN A 613 0.86 -28.02 9.49
CA GLN A 613 1.49 -28.57 8.29
C GLN A 613 1.21 -27.61 7.13
N LEU A 614 2.22 -26.93 6.65
CA LEU A 614 2.14 -25.99 5.54
C LEU A 614 3.32 -26.24 4.60
N ALA A 615 3.04 -26.56 3.36
CA ALA A 615 4.08 -26.57 2.34
C ALA A 615 4.46 -25.14 1.94
N SER A 616 5.64 -25.00 1.32
CA SER A 616 6.09 -23.74 0.72
C SER A 616 5.01 -23.12 -0.17
N GLY A 617 4.59 -21.91 0.11
CA GLY A 617 3.54 -21.18 -0.61
C GLY A 617 2.10 -21.44 -0.15
N GLU A 618 1.87 -22.36 0.79
CA GLU A 618 0.53 -22.59 1.34
C GLU A 618 0.15 -21.57 2.41
N SER A 619 -1.15 -21.45 2.65
CA SER A 619 -1.72 -20.58 3.68
C SER A 619 -2.86 -21.27 4.41
N VAL A 620 -3.07 -20.89 5.66
CA VAL A 620 -4.15 -21.41 6.50
C VAL A 620 -4.71 -20.30 7.38
N ILE A 621 -5.97 -20.43 7.76
CA ILE A 621 -6.60 -19.59 8.77
C ILE A 621 -6.75 -20.43 10.04
N LEU A 622 -6.22 -19.91 11.15
CA LEU A 622 -6.35 -20.47 12.48
C LEU A 622 -7.33 -19.61 13.29
N LYS A 623 -8.40 -20.19 13.79
CA LYS A 623 -9.32 -19.53 14.72
C LYS A 623 -9.22 -20.20 16.08
N THR A 624 -8.80 -19.45 17.10
CA THR A 624 -8.64 -19.92 18.48
C THR A 624 -9.85 -19.53 19.32
N PHE A 625 -10.13 -20.34 20.35
CA PHE A 625 -11.18 -20.12 21.33
C PHE A 625 -10.58 -20.16 22.72
N ALA A 626 -10.71 -19.08 23.48
CA ALA A 626 -10.06 -18.91 24.77
C ALA A 626 -10.67 -19.84 25.85
N ASN A 627 -12.00 -19.92 25.92
CA ASN A 627 -12.71 -20.54 27.04
C ASN A 627 -13.65 -21.69 26.66
N GLN A 628 -13.85 -21.96 25.38
CA GLN A 628 -14.76 -22.99 24.91
C GLN A 628 -14.04 -24.13 24.19
N GLU A 629 -14.62 -25.32 24.27
CA GLU A 629 -14.20 -26.48 23.50
C GLU A 629 -15.02 -26.57 22.22
N VAL A 630 -14.35 -26.65 21.08
CA VAL A 630 -15.00 -26.79 19.78
C VAL A 630 -15.25 -28.26 19.49
N SER A 631 -16.47 -28.60 19.10
CA SER A 631 -16.84 -29.93 18.62
C SER A 631 -16.90 -29.94 17.10
N ALA A 632 -15.89 -30.51 16.47
CA ALA A 632 -15.76 -30.67 15.03
C ALA A 632 -14.86 -31.88 14.72
N PRO A 633 -14.96 -32.48 13.52
CA PRO A 633 -13.96 -33.45 13.05
C PRO A 633 -12.56 -32.84 13.08
N GLU A 634 -11.58 -33.67 13.28
CA GLU A 634 -10.17 -33.25 13.24
C GLU A 634 -9.80 -32.70 11.85
N TYR A 635 -8.93 -31.69 11.82
CA TYR A 635 -8.40 -31.17 10.58
C TYR A 635 -7.61 -32.26 9.82
N GLY A 636 -7.80 -32.34 8.50
CA GLY A 636 -7.12 -33.32 7.66
C GLY A 636 -5.65 -32.98 7.47
N TYR A 637 -4.81 -33.52 8.33
CA TYR A 637 -3.36 -33.42 8.18
C TYR A 637 -2.84 -34.42 7.16
N TRP A 638 -1.82 -34.04 6.42
CA TRP A 638 -1.20 -34.94 5.43
C TRP A 638 -0.09 -35.83 6.00
N THR A 639 0.35 -35.60 7.23
CA THR A 639 1.17 -36.51 8.01
C THR A 639 0.46 -36.90 9.30
N PRO A 640 0.29 -38.19 9.62
CA PRO A 640 -0.35 -38.61 10.87
C PRO A 640 0.45 -38.18 12.09
N VAL A 641 -0.22 -37.59 13.07
CA VAL A 641 0.34 -37.22 14.36
C VAL A 641 -0.22 -38.18 15.42
N VAL A 642 0.59 -38.95 16.10
CA VAL A 642 0.21 -39.85 17.18
C VAL A 642 0.68 -39.29 18.51
N GLN A 643 -0.26 -38.96 19.43
CA GLN A 643 -0.02 -38.61 20.83
C GLN A 643 1.16 -37.64 21.07
N ASN A 644 1.07 -36.42 20.52
CA ASN A 644 2.08 -35.37 20.68
C ASN A 644 3.42 -35.55 19.93
N ASP A 645 3.67 -36.70 19.30
CA ASP A 645 4.83 -36.93 18.45
C ASP A 645 4.40 -37.07 16.98
N VAL A 646 5.17 -36.45 16.09
CA VAL A 646 5.01 -36.67 14.64
C VAL A 646 5.58 -38.02 14.30
N LYS A 647 4.72 -38.96 14.00
CA LYS A 647 5.19 -40.28 13.49
C LYS A 647 5.59 -40.12 12.03
N LYS A 648 6.88 -40.01 11.73
CA LYS A 648 7.38 -40.12 10.36
C LYS A 648 7.18 -41.52 9.86
N THR A 649 6.02 -41.79 9.24
CA THR A 649 5.83 -42.99 8.43
C THR A 649 6.39 -42.73 7.05
N SER A 650 7.15 -43.66 6.50
CA SER A 650 7.57 -43.55 5.10
C SER A 650 6.33 -43.61 4.21
N PRO A 651 6.06 -42.61 3.37
CA PRO A 651 4.88 -42.63 2.52
C PRO A 651 5.00 -43.76 1.48
N VAL A 652 3.90 -44.43 1.25
CA VAL A 652 3.79 -45.35 0.10
C VAL A 652 3.65 -44.49 -1.15
N THR A 653 4.62 -44.52 -2.04
CA THR A 653 4.61 -43.72 -3.26
C THR A 653 4.20 -44.56 -4.46
N TYR A 654 3.20 -44.10 -5.18
CA TYR A 654 2.84 -44.62 -6.50
C TYR A 654 3.31 -43.63 -7.57
N SER A 655 4.21 -44.06 -8.43
CA SER A 655 4.72 -43.24 -9.52
C SER A 655 4.07 -43.64 -10.84
N PHE A 656 3.52 -42.64 -11.54
CA PHE A 656 2.99 -42.85 -12.88
C PHE A 656 4.14 -43.03 -13.88
N THR A 657 4.18 -44.15 -14.50
CA THR A 657 5.18 -44.51 -15.55
C THR A 657 4.46 -44.79 -16.85
N GLY A 658 5.06 -44.40 -17.97
CA GLY A 658 4.50 -44.70 -19.28
C GLY A 658 3.94 -43.47 -19.99
N LYS A 659 3.23 -43.74 -21.07
CA LYS A 659 2.60 -42.71 -21.90
C LYS A 659 1.22 -42.37 -21.37
N TRP A 660 0.85 -41.10 -21.56
CA TRP A 660 -0.47 -40.56 -21.21
C TRP A 660 -1.22 -40.28 -22.50
N GLY A 661 -2.51 -40.56 -22.52
CA GLY A 661 -3.41 -40.05 -23.55
C GLY A 661 -3.34 -38.53 -23.57
N PHE A 662 -3.34 -37.91 -24.73
CA PHE A 662 -3.21 -36.47 -24.91
C PHE A 662 -4.21 -35.96 -25.93
N ARG A 663 -4.89 -34.86 -25.60
CA ARG A 663 -5.73 -34.11 -26.54
C ARG A 663 -5.84 -32.66 -26.11
N PHE A 664 -5.92 -31.74 -27.05
CA PHE A 664 -6.37 -30.39 -26.75
C PHE A 664 -7.89 -30.36 -26.50
N VAL A 665 -8.29 -29.75 -25.42
CA VAL A 665 -9.68 -29.43 -25.09
C VAL A 665 -10.05 -28.11 -25.78
N GLU A 666 -9.15 -27.15 -25.68
CA GLU A 666 -9.23 -25.84 -26.31
C GLU A 666 -7.85 -25.49 -26.89
N ALA A 667 -7.79 -24.93 -28.08
CA ALA A 667 -6.56 -24.51 -28.73
C ALA A 667 -6.77 -23.28 -29.60
N SER A 668 -5.94 -22.27 -29.43
CA SER A 668 -5.97 -21.06 -30.25
C SER A 668 -4.54 -20.58 -30.56
N PRO A 669 -4.08 -20.62 -31.82
CA PRO A 669 -4.77 -21.17 -32.98
C PRO A 669 -5.05 -22.69 -32.86
N ALA A 670 -5.94 -23.20 -33.67
CA ALA A 670 -6.24 -24.65 -33.70
C ALA A 670 -5.02 -25.48 -34.11
N VAL A 671 -4.81 -26.58 -33.42
CA VAL A 671 -3.76 -27.58 -33.70
C VAL A 671 -4.36 -28.71 -34.52
N ALA A 672 -3.86 -28.92 -35.73
CA ALA A 672 -4.49 -29.81 -36.69
C ALA A 672 -4.44 -31.30 -36.32
N ALA A 673 -3.32 -31.76 -35.73
CA ALA A 673 -3.13 -33.12 -35.28
C ALA A 673 -2.13 -33.21 -34.14
N THR A 674 -2.41 -34.05 -33.16
CA THR A 674 -1.51 -34.37 -32.06
C THR A 674 -1.39 -35.90 -31.91
N PRO A 675 -0.30 -36.42 -31.37
CA PRO A 675 -0.23 -37.84 -31.02
C PRO A 675 -1.31 -38.20 -29.97
N ASP A 676 -1.94 -39.37 -30.10
CA ASP A 676 -2.94 -39.85 -29.13
C ASP A 676 -2.32 -40.13 -27.76
N SER A 677 -1.01 -40.27 -27.66
CA SER A 677 -0.30 -40.48 -26.40
C SER A 677 1.08 -39.84 -26.39
N VAL A 678 1.45 -39.26 -25.24
CA VAL A 678 2.69 -38.54 -25.03
C VAL A 678 3.38 -39.01 -23.74
N SER A 679 4.67 -38.76 -23.59
CA SER A 679 5.33 -38.77 -22.30
C SER A 679 4.95 -37.49 -21.53
N LEU A 680 4.88 -37.53 -20.19
CA LEU A 680 4.67 -36.33 -19.39
C LEU A 680 5.76 -35.30 -19.66
N GLY A 681 5.36 -34.07 -19.88
CA GLY A 681 6.22 -32.95 -20.19
C GLY A 681 5.43 -31.79 -20.79
N SER A 682 6.11 -30.71 -21.18
CA SER A 682 5.49 -29.59 -21.84
C SER A 682 4.92 -30.01 -23.21
N TRP A 683 3.70 -29.64 -23.53
CA TRP A 683 3.14 -29.86 -24.85
C TRP A 683 3.87 -29.10 -25.97
N THR A 684 4.65 -28.06 -25.61
CA THR A 684 5.50 -27.34 -26.58
C THR A 684 6.65 -28.20 -27.12
N GLU A 685 6.94 -29.34 -26.46
CA GLU A 685 7.95 -30.34 -26.86
C GLU A 685 7.36 -31.46 -27.74
N ILE A 686 6.02 -31.51 -27.83
CA ILE A 686 5.36 -32.51 -28.69
C ILE A 686 5.69 -32.19 -30.16
N PRO A 687 6.17 -33.19 -30.93
CA PRO A 687 6.57 -32.99 -32.33
C PRO A 687 5.34 -32.90 -33.26
N ALA A 688 4.52 -31.87 -33.08
CA ALA A 688 3.35 -31.58 -33.91
C ALA A 688 3.30 -30.06 -34.20
N GLU A 689 2.85 -29.73 -35.42
CA GLU A 689 2.75 -28.34 -35.85
C GLU A 689 1.77 -27.56 -35.00
N GLY A 690 2.16 -26.37 -34.58
CA GLY A 690 1.30 -25.43 -33.79
C GLY A 690 1.37 -25.61 -32.27
N THR A 691 1.92 -26.72 -31.75
CA THR A 691 1.94 -26.99 -30.30
C THR A 691 2.75 -25.98 -29.52
N LYS A 692 3.76 -25.33 -30.13
CA LYS A 692 4.61 -24.32 -29.47
C LYS A 692 3.92 -22.98 -29.30
N ASN A 693 2.99 -22.66 -30.19
CA ASN A 693 2.46 -21.30 -30.32
C ASN A 693 1.01 -21.20 -29.83
N VAL A 694 0.48 -22.28 -29.27
CA VAL A 694 -0.92 -22.33 -28.85
C VAL A 694 -1.12 -21.78 -27.44
N MET A 695 -2.16 -20.98 -27.26
CA MET A 695 -2.81 -20.82 -25.99
C MET A 695 -4.01 -21.79 -25.92
N GLY A 696 -4.20 -22.47 -24.78
CA GLY A 696 -5.27 -23.46 -24.72
C GLY A 696 -5.30 -24.26 -23.44
N VAL A 697 -6.05 -25.34 -23.55
CA VAL A 697 -6.23 -26.34 -22.50
C VAL A 697 -5.94 -27.71 -23.09
N ALA A 698 -5.06 -28.46 -22.50
CA ALA A 698 -4.80 -29.85 -22.89
C ALA A 698 -5.15 -30.80 -21.76
N CYS A 699 -5.77 -31.92 -22.10
CA CYS A 699 -6.07 -33.02 -21.21
C CYS A 699 -5.02 -34.11 -21.33
N TYR A 700 -4.38 -34.46 -20.20
CA TYR A 700 -3.53 -35.62 -20.00
C TYR A 700 -4.33 -36.68 -19.26
N ALA A 701 -4.42 -37.88 -19.79
CA ALA A 701 -5.23 -38.94 -19.22
C ALA A 701 -4.42 -40.22 -19.07
N THR A 702 -4.61 -40.92 -17.96
CA THR A 702 -3.98 -42.26 -17.73
C THR A 702 -4.88 -43.14 -16.90
N THR A 703 -4.59 -44.42 -16.92
CA THR A 703 -5.20 -45.43 -16.03
C THR A 703 -4.14 -46.02 -15.13
N PHE A 704 -4.53 -46.34 -13.90
CA PHE A 704 -3.65 -46.98 -12.93
C PHE A 704 -4.44 -47.94 -12.05
N THR A 705 -3.75 -48.92 -11.48
CA THR A 705 -4.40 -49.95 -10.68
C THR A 705 -3.94 -49.89 -9.24
N LEU A 706 -4.87 -49.80 -8.31
CA LEU A 706 -4.65 -49.92 -6.87
C LEU A 706 -5.33 -51.18 -6.35
N LYS A 707 -4.62 -52.02 -5.59
CA LYS A 707 -5.19 -53.24 -5.02
C LYS A 707 -6.13 -52.90 -3.85
N SER A 708 -5.67 -52.11 -2.90
CA SER A 708 -6.36 -51.81 -1.65
C SER A 708 -6.12 -50.34 -1.29
N PRO A 709 -6.76 -49.36 -1.94
CA PRO A 709 -6.53 -47.97 -1.61
C PRO A 709 -6.97 -47.62 -0.17
N ALA A 710 -7.87 -48.41 0.43
CA ALA A 710 -8.33 -48.23 1.80
C ALA A 710 -7.30 -48.63 2.88
N ASP A 711 -6.21 -49.35 2.52
CA ASP A 711 -5.15 -49.71 3.45
C ASP A 711 -4.26 -48.53 3.83
N VAL A 712 -4.46 -47.40 3.17
CA VAL A 712 -3.77 -46.12 3.40
C VAL A 712 -4.79 -45.11 3.96
N GLU A 713 -4.39 -44.37 4.98
CA GLU A 713 -5.27 -43.42 5.65
C GLU A 713 -5.74 -42.30 4.71
N GLU A 714 -4.85 -41.79 3.85
CA GLU A 714 -5.18 -40.77 2.84
C GLU A 714 -4.17 -40.85 1.65
N TRP A 715 -4.63 -40.46 0.49
CA TRP A 715 -3.81 -40.36 -0.72
C TRP A 715 -3.71 -38.90 -1.17
N MET A 716 -2.50 -38.44 -1.43
CA MET A 716 -2.20 -37.15 -1.99
C MET A 716 -1.71 -37.32 -3.43
N LEU A 717 -2.41 -36.66 -4.36
CA LEU A 717 -1.90 -36.49 -5.72
C LEU A 717 -1.02 -35.26 -5.78
N ASP A 718 0.24 -35.46 -6.21
CA ASP A 718 1.18 -34.35 -6.46
C ASP A 718 1.48 -34.30 -7.96
N LEU A 719 1.12 -33.19 -8.61
CA LEU A 719 1.34 -33.01 -10.04
C LEU A 719 2.74 -32.44 -10.36
N GLY A 720 3.51 -32.07 -9.32
CA GLY A 720 4.85 -31.49 -9.51
C GLY A 720 4.76 -30.11 -10.16
N ASP A 721 5.40 -29.95 -11.32
CA ASP A 721 5.45 -28.68 -12.06
C ASP A 721 4.31 -28.59 -13.07
N VAL A 722 3.39 -27.64 -12.85
CA VAL A 722 2.25 -27.36 -13.74
C VAL A 722 2.39 -25.95 -14.32
N ARG A 723 2.15 -25.82 -15.63
CA ARG A 723 2.24 -24.53 -16.34
C ARG A 723 0.95 -24.23 -17.12
N GLU A 724 -0.10 -23.60 -16.46
CA GLU A 724 0.02 -22.87 -15.18
C GLU A 724 -1.06 -23.26 -14.15
N SER A 725 -2.19 -23.82 -14.57
CA SER A 725 -3.23 -24.32 -13.69
C SER A 725 -3.72 -25.70 -14.14
N ALA A 726 -4.31 -26.46 -13.24
CA ALA A 726 -4.76 -27.81 -13.53
C ALA A 726 -6.15 -28.09 -12.94
N ARG A 727 -7.02 -28.72 -13.72
CA ARG A 727 -8.27 -29.34 -13.24
C ARG A 727 -8.09 -30.85 -13.18
N VAL A 728 -8.31 -31.44 -12.01
CA VAL A 728 -8.10 -32.86 -11.76
C VAL A 728 -9.44 -33.57 -11.72
N ARG A 729 -9.54 -34.70 -12.44
CA ARG A 729 -10.65 -35.65 -12.37
C ARG A 729 -10.14 -37.03 -12.08
N ILE A 730 -10.82 -37.75 -11.21
CA ILE A 730 -10.54 -39.18 -10.94
C ILE A 730 -11.84 -39.97 -11.12
N ASN A 731 -11.80 -41.03 -11.90
CA ASN A 731 -12.98 -41.85 -12.19
C ASN A 731 -14.19 -41.03 -12.70
N GLY A 732 -13.91 -39.96 -13.47
CA GLY A 732 -14.89 -39.05 -14.03
C GLY A 732 -15.40 -37.98 -13.04
N GLN A 733 -15.03 -38.05 -11.77
CA GLN A 733 -15.44 -37.08 -10.77
C GLN A 733 -14.44 -35.91 -10.68
N ALA A 734 -14.95 -34.66 -10.60
CA ALA A 734 -14.11 -33.49 -10.35
C ALA A 734 -13.53 -33.54 -8.93
N VAL A 735 -12.22 -33.38 -8.82
CA VAL A 735 -11.48 -33.42 -7.55
C VAL A 735 -11.10 -32.04 -7.09
N ALA A 736 -10.34 -31.30 -7.92
CA ALA A 736 -9.81 -29.99 -7.57
C ALA A 736 -9.49 -29.16 -8.82
N THR A 737 -9.49 -27.84 -8.66
CA THR A 737 -8.85 -26.88 -9.56
C THR A 737 -7.63 -26.32 -8.83
N LEU A 738 -6.45 -26.67 -9.30
CA LEU A 738 -5.17 -26.29 -8.72
C LEU A 738 -4.60 -25.10 -9.47
N ILE A 739 -4.45 -23.97 -8.79
CA ILE A 739 -4.09 -22.68 -9.40
C ILE A 739 -2.77 -22.11 -8.90
N ALA A 740 -2.18 -22.73 -7.87
CA ALA A 740 -0.95 -22.25 -7.25
C ALA A 740 -0.11 -23.42 -6.72
N VAL A 741 1.18 -23.18 -6.58
CA VAL A 741 2.09 -24.13 -5.94
C VAL A 741 1.79 -24.26 -4.44
N PRO A 742 1.94 -25.49 -3.89
CA PRO A 742 2.19 -26.76 -4.57
C PRO A 742 0.92 -27.30 -5.24
N TYR A 743 1.07 -27.87 -6.44
CA TYR A 743 -0.07 -28.44 -7.18
C TYR A 743 -0.46 -29.81 -6.64
N ARG A 744 -1.10 -29.84 -5.49
CA ARG A 744 -1.46 -31.05 -4.72
C ARG A 744 -2.92 -31.06 -4.32
N CYS A 745 -3.50 -32.26 -4.26
CA CYS A 745 -4.85 -32.43 -3.68
C CYS A 745 -5.00 -33.83 -3.07
N LEU A 746 -5.88 -33.90 -2.05
CA LEU A 746 -6.25 -35.16 -1.44
C LEU A 746 -7.24 -35.92 -2.34
N VAL A 747 -6.98 -37.20 -2.59
CA VAL A 747 -7.73 -37.97 -3.58
C VAL A 747 -8.32 -39.26 -3.06
N GLY A 748 -8.03 -39.69 -1.82
CA GLY A 748 -8.40 -41.00 -1.28
C GLY A 748 -9.86 -41.36 -1.49
N LYS A 749 -10.79 -40.43 -1.21
CA LYS A 749 -12.24 -40.67 -1.37
C LYS A 749 -12.73 -40.90 -2.81
N TYR A 750 -11.90 -40.61 -3.82
CA TYR A 750 -12.22 -40.78 -5.24
C TYR A 750 -11.63 -42.07 -5.80
N LEU A 751 -10.73 -42.76 -5.05
CA LEU A 751 -10.06 -43.95 -5.45
C LEU A 751 -10.91 -45.20 -5.14
N ARG A 752 -10.75 -46.21 -5.98
CA ARG A 752 -11.43 -47.50 -5.83
C ARG A 752 -10.46 -48.67 -6.02
N PRO A 753 -10.70 -49.85 -5.44
CA PRO A 753 -9.96 -51.04 -5.77
C PRO A 753 -10.05 -51.36 -7.25
N GLY A 754 -8.95 -51.82 -7.85
CA GLY A 754 -8.85 -52.09 -9.28
C GLY A 754 -8.41 -50.89 -10.10
N VAL A 755 -8.95 -50.79 -11.30
CA VAL A 755 -8.57 -49.75 -12.27
C VAL A 755 -9.22 -48.42 -11.94
N ASN A 756 -8.39 -47.40 -11.89
CA ASN A 756 -8.78 -46.01 -11.75
C ASN A 756 -8.36 -45.23 -12.99
N THR A 757 -9.09 -44.18 -13.33
CA THR A 757 -8.76 -43.21 -14.36
C THR A 757 -8.38 -41.87 -13.72
N LEU A 758 -7.32 -41.24 -14.22
CA LEU A 758 -6.88 -39.91 -13.88
C LEU A 758 -6.86 -39.06 -15.15
N GLU A 759 -7.54 -37.92 -15.09
CA GLU A 759 -7.51 -36.88 -16.12
C GLU A 759 -7.06 -35.58 -15.50
N VAL A 760 -6.11 -34.92 -16.16
CA VAL A 760 -5.59 -33.61 -15.74
C VAL A 760 -5.68 -32.65 -16.93
N GLU A 761 -6.58 -31.66 -16.82
CA GLU A 761 -6.68 -30.58 -17.81
C GLU A 761 -5.75 -29.46 -17.38
N VAL A 762 -4.72 -29.18 -18.18
CA VAL A 762 -3.74 -28.11 -17.92
C VAL A 762 -4.06 -26.92 -18.80
N THR A 763 -4.13 -25.74 -18.18
CA THR A 763 -4.34 -24.45 -18.85
C THR A 763 -3.02 -23.68 -18.86
N ASN A 764 -2.52 -23.27 -20.04
CA ASN A 764 -1.34 -22.41 -20.13
C ASN A 764 -1.69 -20.92 -20.21
N LEU A 765 -0.66 -20.07 -20.27
CA LEU A 765 -0.79 -18.63 -20.52
C LEU A 765 -0.83 -18.34 -22.04
N PRO A 766 -1.45 -17.20 -22.44
CA PRO A 766 -1.43 -16.73 -23.82
C PRO A 766 -0.04 -16.29 -24.34
N ALA A 767 0.97 -16.21 -23.49
CA ALA A 767 2.30 -15.69 -23.82
C ALA A 767 2.91 -16.33 -25.08
N ASN A 768 2.75 -17.65 -25.27
CA ASN A 768 3.27 -18.35 -26.45
C ASN A 768 2.62 -17.85 -27.74
N ARG A 769 1.30 -17.65 -27.74
CA ARG A 769 0.57 -17.10 -28.87
C ARG A 769 0.96 -15.66 -29.15
N ILE A 770 1.11 -14.83 -28.12
CA ILE A 770 1.57 -13.45 -28.27
C ILE A 770 2.97 -13.38 -28.89
N ALA A 771 3.89 -14.22 -28.42
CA ALA A 771 5.24 -14.29 -28.96
C ALA A 771 5.25 -14.67 -30.46
N ASP A 772 4.38 -15.61 -30.87
CA ASP A 772 4.22 -16.00 -32.26
C ASP A 772 3.66 -14.85 -33.12
N MET A 773 2.63 -14.17 -32.65
CA MET A 773 2.04 -13.01 -33.33
C MET A 773 3.06 -11.88 -33.50
N LEU A 774 3.88 -11.60 -32.48
CA LEU A 774 4.96 -10.60 -32.57
C LEU A 774 6.03 -11.02 -33.56
N SER A 775 6.37 -12.29 -33.64
CA SER A 775 7.30 -12.83 -34.65
C SER A 775 6.77 -12.63 -36.06
N LEU A 776 5.49 -12.91 -36.29
CA LEU A 776 4.84 -12.70 -37.59
C LEU A 776 4.80 -11.21 -38.01
N ILE A 777 4.55 -10.31 -37.07
CA ILE A 777 4.58 -8.85 -37.33
C ILE A 777 6.00 -8.40 -37.74
N HIS A 778 7.04 -8.94 -37.13
CA HIS A 778 8.43 -8.63 -37.48
C HIS A 778 8.81 -9.17 -38.87
N ILE A 779 8.23 -10.27 -39.29
CA ILE A 779 8.46 -10.85 -40.63
C ILE A 779 7.71 -10.05 -41.70
N SER A 780 6.48 -9.61 -41.40
CA SER A 780 5.63 -8.90 -42.37
C SER A 780 5.89 -7.40 -42.46
N GLU A 781 6.41 -6.75 -41.42
CA GLU A 781 6.69 -5.31 -41.34
C GLU A 781 8.05 -4.98 -40.70
N PRO A 782 9.18 -5.30 -41.37
CA PRO A 782 10.50 -5.14 -40.75
C PRO A 782 10.95 -3.67 -40.57
N THR A 783 10.18 -2.70 -41.03
CA THR A 783 10.60 -1.29 -41.13
C THR A 783 9.83 -0.30 -40.24
N ARG A 784 8.87 -0.73 -39.42
CA ARG A 784 8.23 0.20 -38.46
C ARG A 784 9.07 0.36 -37.21
N PRO A 785 9.55 1.60 -36.90
CA PRO A 785 10.23 1.84 -35.63
C PRO A 785 9.23 1.65 -34.48
N ARG A 786 9.66 0.93 -33.44
CA ARG A 786 8.92 0.82 -32.17
C ARG A 786 8.79 2.21 -31.58
N LEU A 787 7.59 2.74 -31.50
CA LEU A 787 7.25 3.77 -30.53
C LEU A 787 7.06 3.07 -29.18
N ILE A 788 8.03 3.26 -28.32
CA ILE A 788 8.00 2.83 -26.92
C ILE A 788 7.13 3.82 -26.14
#